data_27c95548f315572cbabebb0f20cbb48c
#
_entry.id   27c95548f315572cbabebb0f20cbb48c
#
_cell.length_a   1.000
_cell.length_b   1.000
_cell.length_c   1.000
_cell.angle_alpha   90.00
_cell.angle_beta   90.00
_cell.angle_gamma   90.00
#
_symmetry.space_group_name_H-M   'P 1'
#
loop_
_entity.id
_entity.type
_entity.pdbx_description
1 polymer ?
#
loop_
_entity_poly.entity_id
_entity_poly.type
_entity_poly.pdbx_seq_one_letter_code
_entity_poly.pdbx_strand_id
1 'polypeptide(L)'
;MTDHFRGVFCRIPSSFTVGLLQKPARLRLAALFAATLLTLLAIGLSDLSQWDELSAGLSWRMADQQAVERRVVIVDIDEKSIQAIGAWPWPRARQAELLEKLDQAGVSLKILDILFDGPSPDDARLSSALASAVPTVMAQLFSLSPEPAVHSGQLAGALPFPNCPRPVERAYGYMASDVQLRASPFAGHITPLVDPDGAIRQVPALICHDGKTYASLAIAGVIAASQSIPELSPGVSLLDPPWWLDLGGLRLPLDDAGHLRVSYQMPRAGLLAIPAADVLQGRAPVDLLQGAWVLVGATAFGARDAIPTPQGRAVSGVEVHAQLLSAMLDDRTPYRPRGAALWSWLLGGLSALLLLVALRLTPRSAALVLPMVALTNLLVIFGLSTLLLLKQHLWLGWVAPGVFTVFAAMLLSAGEFARLRCERERLYSHLASYLPEPVARQVATQEPCAQVRATRCEATVLHADLRNFSAYCSGRPPEETAMVLHLFFTTASRIVEAHGGVVEQMVGDSLLAVWNGSAPCAGHGARALDAAEELWRVCTPQLPRIASRHVPPLDLGIGVETGTVLIGSFGPAARRTHAVLGEAVTVATRLQALTGELAHPILIGSAVAGTDPERAHRLGDFLLAGMTAPRTVYAIPVKYPKGHLRLVFDAEAEQQTSG
;
A
#
# COMPACT_ATOMS: atom_id res chain seq x y z
N MET A 1 -5.97 -10.86 -21.14
CA MET A 1 -5.80 -10.87 -19.66
C MET A 1 -6.47 -9.67 -18.97
N THR A 2 -7.23 -8.85 -19.68
CA THR A 2 -7.86 -7.62 -19.17
C THR A 2 -9.37 -7.72 -18.89
N ASP A 3 -10.04 -8.81 -19.26
CA ASP A 3 -11.51 -8.95 -19.06
C ASP A 3 -11.92 -9.75 -17.80
N HIS A 4 -10.97 -10.42 -17.12
CA HIS A 4 -11.31 -11.20 -15.91
C HIS A 4 -11.38 -10.36 -14.63
N PHE A 5 -10.82 -9.14 -14.62
CA PHE A 5 -10.91 -8.22 -13.47
C PHE A 5 -12.20 -7.37 -13.43
N ARG A 6 -13.00 -7.35 -14.49
CA ARG A 6 -14.28 -6.61 -14.54
C ARG A 6 -15.40 -7.23 -13.69
N GLY A 7 -15.30 -8.52 -13.33
CA GLY A 7 -16.39 -9.27 -12.70
C GLY A 7 -16.41 -9.31 -11.18
N VAL A 8 -15.30 -9.01 -10.49
CA VAL A 8 -15.16 -9.29 -9.05
C VAL A 8 -15.59 -8.12 -8.15
N PHE A 9 -15.42 -6.88 -8.59
CA PHE A 9 -15.77 -5.70 -7.76
C PHE A 9 -17.22 -5.22 -7.85
N CYS A 10 -18.02 -5.71 -8.80
CA CYS A 10 -19.44 -5.30 -8.98
C CYS A 10 -20.47 -6.22 -8.32
N ARG A 11 -20.06 -7.29 -7.58
CA ARG A 11 -20.97 -8.25 -6.93
C ARG A 11 -20.95 -8.20 -5.41
N ILE A 12 -20.59 -7.09 -4.79
CA ILE A 12 -20.84 -6.89 -3.36
C ILE A 12 -22.27 -6.36 -3.20
N PRO A 13 -23.08 -6.88 -2.24
CA PRO A 13 -24.50 -6.51 -2.10
C PRO A 13 -24.65 -5.00 -2.04
N SER A 14 -25.45 -4.47 -2.93
CA SER A 14 -25.55 -3.04 -3.28
C SER A 14 -26.00 -2.10 -2.15
N SER A 15 -26.48 -2.60 -1.03
CA SER A 15 -27.00 -1.78 0.06
C SER A 15 -25.93 -1.38 1.10
N PHE A 16 -24.95 -2.22 1.37
CA PHE A 16 -23.94 -1.94 2.42
C PHE A 16 -22.76 -1.09 1.89
N THR A 17 -22.31 -1.35 0.66
CA THR A 17 -21.20 -0.63 0.02
C THR A 17 -21.57 0.78 -0.43
N VAL A 18 -22.80 0.99 -0.94
CA VAL A 18 -23.28 2.33 -1.34
C VAL A 18 -23.41 3.26 -0.13
N GLY A 19 -23.85 2.76 1.02
CA GLY A 19 -23.96 3.54 2.26
C GLY A 19 -22.61 3.98 2.85
N LEU A 20 -21.55 3.18 2.70
CA LEU A 20 -20.20 3.53 3.16
C LEU A 20 -19.51 4.56 2.23
N LEU A 21 -19.67 4.41 0.93
CA LEU A 21 -19.11 5.32 -0.08
C LEU A 21 -19.75 6.71 -0.04
N GLN A 22 -21.01 6.83 0.41
CA GLN A 22 -21.71 8.12 0.56
C GLN A 22 -21.22 8.95 1.75
N LYS A 23 -20.54 8.34 2.74
CA LYS A 23 -20.00 9.03 3.93
C LYS A 23 -18.47 8.92 3.96
N PRO A 24 -17.72 9.84 3.32
CA PRO A 24 -16.27 9.73 3.16
C PRO A 24 -15.51 9.59 4.49
N ALA A 25 -16.03 10.18 5.58
CA ALA A 25 -15.43 10.02 6.90
C ALA A 25 -15.47 8.56 7.41
N ARG A 26 -16.59 7.85 7.19
CA ARG A 26 -16.71 6.43 7.60
C ARG A 26 -15.80 5.52 6.78
N LEU A 27 -15.68 5.77 5.48
CA LEU A 27 -14.77 5.02 4.60
C LEU A 27 -13.31 5.19 5.04
N ARG A 28 -12.90 6.42 5.37
CA ARG A 28 -11.54 6.72 5.85
C ARG A 28 -11.24 6.06 7.19
N LEU A 29 -12.17 6.10 8.13
CA LEU A 29 -12.04 5.41 9.42
C LEU A 29 -11.96 3.90 9.24
N ALA A 30 -12.79 3.31 8.37
CA ALA A 30 -12.73 1.88 8.05
C ALA A 30 -11.39 1.48 7.41
N ALA A 31 -10.84 2.32 6.52
CA ALA A 31 -9.53 2.10 5.93
C ALA A 31 -8.40 2.12 6.97
N LEU A 32 -8.40 3.08 7.89
CA LEU A 32 -7.42 3.15 8.97
C LEU A 32 -7.56 1.97 9.95
N PHE A 33 -8.79 1.59 10.29
CA PHE A 33 -9.04 0.42 11.13
C PHE A 33 -8.55 -0.87 10.46
N ALA A 34 -8.84 -1.05 9.17
CA ALA A 34 -8.33 -2.18 8.40
C ALA A 34 -6.79 -2.17 8.29
N ALA A 35 -6.17 -1.00 8.12
CA ALA A 35 -4.72 -0.86 8.13
C ALA A 35 -4.12 -1.27 9.47
N THR A 36 -4.75 -0.87 10.59
CA THR A 36 -4.33 -1.30 11.94
C THR A 36 -4.43 -2.81 12.09
N LEU A 37 -5.55 -3.41 11.67
CA LEU A 37 -5.75 -4.86 11.74
C LEU A 37 -4.72 -5.63 10.89
N LEU A 38 -4.47 -5.17 9.66
CA LEU A 38 -3.46 -5.77 8.78
C LEU A 38 -2.05 -5.64 9.36
N THR A 39 -1.73 -4.53 10.01
CA THR A 39 -0.45 -4.35 10.69
C THR A 39 -0.31 -5.30 11.88
N LEU A 40 -1.35 -5.43 12.70
CA LEU A 40 -1.36 -6.39 13.82
C LEU A 40 -1.24 -7.83 13.32
N LEU A 41 -1.90 -8.16 12.22
CA LEU A 41 -1.78 -9.47 11.57
C LEU A 41 -0.35 -9.70 11.05
N ALA A 42 0.26 -8.69 10.43
CA ALA A 42 1.65 -8.77 9.97
C ALA A 42 2.63 -8.98 11.13
N ILE A 43 2.42 -8.33 12.29
CA ILE A 43 3.20 -8.55 13.51
C ILE A 43 3.01 -9.99 14.03
N GLY A 44 1.79 -10.53 13.97
CA GLY A 44 1.51 -11.89 14.43
C GLY A 44 2.00 -12.99 13.51
N LEU A 45 2.10 -12.74 12.19
CA LEU A 45 2.55 -13.72 11.19
C LEU A 45 4.05 -13.65 10.90
N SER A 46 4.67 -12.51 11.10
CA SER A 46 6.09 -12.30 10.87
C SER A 46 6.68 -11.54 12.05
N ASP A 47 7.85 -11.96 12.48
CA ASP A 47 8.60 -11.23 13.50
C ASP A 47 9.17 -9.94 12.87
N LEU A 48 8.37 -8.86 12.93
CA LEU A 48 8.79 -7.56 12.41
C LEU A 48 10.02 -7.00 13.14
N SER A 49 10.34 -7.53 14.33
CA SER A 49 11.55 -7.15 15.05
C SER A 49 12.82 -7.56 14.31
N GLN A 50 12.79 -8.68 13.58
CA GLN A 50 13.91 -9.09 12.73
C GLN A 50 14.19 -8.08 11.59
N TRP A 51 13.16 -7.46 11.03
CA TRP A 51 13.32 -6.41 10.02
C TRP A 51 13.89 -5.11 10.62
N ASP A 52 13.50 -4.78 11.86
CA ASP A 52 14.14 -3.70 12.61
C ASP A 52 15.62 -3.99 12.83
N GLU A 53 15.98 -5.23 13.22
CA GLU A 53 17.36 -5.66 13.40
C GLU A 53 18.19 -5.63 12.09
N LEU A 54 17.61 -6.10 10.99
CA LEU A 54 18.27 -6.02 9.67
C LEU A 54 18.51 -4.58 9.21
N SER A 55 17.53 -3.70 9.46
CA SER A 55 17.64 -2.28 9.10
C SER A 55 18.65 -1.52 9.94
N ALA A 56 18.89 -1.96 11.18
CA ALA A 56 19.93 -1.40 12.05
C ALA A 56 21.33 -1.53 11.44
N GLY A 57 21.59 -2.62 10.72
CA GLY A 57 22.84 -2.78 9.98
C GLY A 57 23.11 -1.62 9.02
N LEU A 58 22.07 -1.07 8.39
CA LEU A 58 22.18 0.11 7.56
C LEU A 58 22.46 1.37 8.38
N SER A 59 21.80 1.53 9.52
CA SER A 59 22.03 2.64 10.45
C SER A 59 23.48 2.65 10.99
N TRP A 60 24.02 1.48 11.35
CA TRP A 60 25.41 1.36 11.79
C TRP A 60 26.45 1.76 10.73
N ARG A 61 26.15 1.53 9.43
CA ARG A 61 27.03 1.99 8.33
C ARG A 61 27.07 3.50 8.18
N MET A 62 26.10 4.22 8.74
CA MET A 62 26.03 5.68 8.75
C MET A 62 26.77 6.30 9.97
N ALA A 63 27.30 5.47 10.88
CA ALA A 63 28.11 5.93 12.00
C ALA A 63 29.44 6.53 11.54
N ASP A 64 30.11 7.24 12.46
CA ASP A 64 31.40 7.86 12.18
C ASP A 64 32.48 6.81 11.85
N GLN A 65 32.94 6.83 10.61
CA GLN A 65 33.95 5.89 10.10
C GLN A 65 35.40 6.29 10.47
N GLN A 66 35.60 7.41 11.15
CA GLN A 66 36.93 7.90 11.59
C GLN A 66 37.17 7.71 13.09
N ALA A 67 36.20 7.18 13.81
CA ALA A 67 36.35 6.90 15.24
C ALA A 67 37.48 5.90 15.47
N VAL A 68 38.33 6.16 16.48
CA VAL A 68 39.46 5.30 16.88
C VAL A 68 39.38 5.05 18.37
N GLU A 69 39.41 3.76 18.79
CA GLU A 69 39.48 3.34 20.18
C GLU A 69 40.94 3.18 20.59
N ARG A 70 41.35 3.83 21.68
CA ARG A 70 42.72 3.78 22.19
C ARG A 70 42.83 3.17 23.59
N ARG A 71 41.72 3.07 24.33
CA ARG A 71 41.68 2.54 25.68
C ARG A 71 41.63 1.02 25.70
N VAL A 72 41.00 0.43 24.67
CA VAL A 72 40.85 -1.01 24.46
C VAL A 72 41.70 -1.42 23.28
N VAL A 73 42.72 -2.25 23.52
CA VAL A 73 43.64 -2.75 22.50
C VAL A 73 43.50 -4.27 22.38
N ILE A 74 43.31 -4.74 21.15
CA ILE A 74 43.27 -6.16 20.85
C ILE A 74 44.71 -6.66 20.67
N VAL A 75 45.13 -7.64 21.45
CA VAL A 75 46.34 -8.43 21.18
C VAL A 75 45.92 -9.67 20.44
N ASP A 76 46.18 -9.64 19.15
CA ASP A 76 45.60 -10.57 18.18
C ASP A 76 46.52 -11.76 17.89
N ILE A 77 46.01 -12.95 18.12
CA ILE A 77 46.65 -14.19 17.68
C ILE A 77 46.21 -14.43 16.21
N ASP A 78 46.80 -13.62 15.31
CA ASP A 78 46.57 -13.60 13.89
C ASP A 78 47.43 -14.61 13.10
N GLU A 79 47.26 -14.71 11.81
CA GLU A 79 48.05 -15.55 10.91
C GLU A 79 49.56 -15.26 11.01
N LYS A 80 49.92 -13.98 11.14
CA LYS A 80 51.30 -13.53 11.29
C LYS A 80 51.89 -14.05 12.59
N SER A 81 51.10 -14.05 13.66
CA SER A 81 51.51 -14.57 14.98
C SER A 81 51.68 -16.09 14.96
N ILE A 82 50.79 -16.81 14.26
CA ILE A 82 50.90 -18.27 14.09
C ILE A 82 52.14 -18.64 13.29
N GLN A 83 52.42 -17.92 12.21
CA GLN A 83 53.63 -18.15 11.38
C GLN A 83 54.91 -17.87 12.12
N ALA A 84 54.95 -16.88 12.98
CA ALA A 84 56.15 -16.44 13.70
C ALA A 84 56.43 -17.29 14.99
N ILE A 85 55.41 -17.77 15.63
CA ILE A 85 55.53 -18.42 16.98
C ILE A 85 55.23 -19.93 16.87
N GLY A 86 54.35 -20.36 15.99
CA GLY A 86 53.90 -21.73 15.84
C GLY A 86 52.38 -21.88 15.86
N ALA A 87 51.91 -23.11 15.59
CA ALA A 87 50.49 -23.42 15.48
C ALA A 87 49.73 -23.15 16.80
N TRP A 88 48.53 -22.60 16.70
CA TRP A 88 47.61 -22.41 17.80
C TRP A 88 46.85 -23.74 18.10
N PRO A 89 46.56 -24.11 19.36
CA PRO A 89 46.84 -23.36 20.60
C PRO A 89 48.29 -23.47 21.06
N TRP A 90 48.85 -22.34 21.49
CA TRP A 90 50.22 -22.29 21.99
C TRP A 90 50.37 -22.96 23.36
N PRO A 91 51.58 -23.54 23.67
CA PRO A 91 51.87 -24.03 24.99
C PRO A 91 51.65 -22.98 26.10
N ARG A 92 51.19 -23.39 27.26
CA ARG A 92 50.89 -22.52 28.40
C ARG A 92 52.07 -21.61 28.77
N ALA A 93 53.33 -22.12 28.64
CA ALA A 93 54.55 -21.35 28.85
C ALA A 93 54.64 -20.11 27.92
N ARG A 94 54.20 -20.25 26.65
CA ARG A 94 54.17 -19.11 25.69
C ARG A 94 53.06 -18.11 26.03
N GLN A 95 51.95 -18.61 26.50
CA GLN A 95 50.85 -17.74 26.92
C GLN A 95 51.24 -16.99 28.22
N ALA A 96 51.92 -17.63 29.16
CA ALA A 96 52.49 -16.96 30.33
C ALA A 96 53.48 -15.86 29.95
N GLU A 97 54.40 -16.14 29.00
CA GLU A 97 55.35 -15.16 28.46
C GLU A 97 54.63 -13.94 27.85
N LEU A 98 53.54 -14.15 27.12
CA LEU A 98 52.74 -13.06 26.57
C LEU A 98 52.17 -12.18 27.67
N LEU A 99 51.60 -12.76 28.75
CA LEU A 99 51.10 -12.02 29.91
C LEU A 99 52.19 -11.25 30.65
N GLU A 100 53.35 -11.88 30.86
CA GLU A 100 54.54 -11.23 31.46
C GLU A 100 55.02 -10.02 30.64
N LYS A 101 55.00 -10.13 29.29
CA LYS A 101 55.34 -9.02 28.39
C LYS A 101 54.31 -7.88 28.42
N LEU A 102 53.03 -8.20 28.53
CA LEU A 102 51.98 -7.19 28.69
C LEU A 102 52.12 -6.46 30.05
N ASP A 103 52.45 -7.17 31.11
CA ASP A 103 52.75 -6.55 32.43
C ASP A 103 53.95 -5.59 32.33
N GLN A 104 55.03 -6.01 31.63
CA GLN A 104 56.19 -5.16 31.39
C GLN A 104 55.90 -3.92 30.55
N ALA A 105 54.91 -4.01 29.61
CA ALA A 105 54.44 -2.90 28.81
C ALA A 105 53.55 -1.92 29.57
N GLY A 106 53.19 -2.24 30.85
CA GLY A 106 52.41 -1.36 31.71
C GLY A 106 50.94 -1.28 31.39
N VAL A 107 50.32 -2.39 30.89
CA VAL A 107 48.87 -2.46 30.68
C VAL A 107 48.13 -2.35 32.03
N SER A 108 46.91 -1.81 32.03
CA SER A 108 46.14 -1.62 33.24
C SER A 108 45.15 -2.77 33.51
N LEU A 109 44.77 -3.53 32.49
CA LEU A 109 43.85 -4.67 32.59
C LEU A 109 44.16 -5.68 31.48
N LYS A 110 44.12 -6.97 31.79
CA LYS A 110 44.21 -8.07 30.82
C LYS A 110 42.88 -8.82 30.78
N ILE A 111 42.29 -9.02 29.61
CA ILE A 111 41.05 -9.75 29.39
C ILE A 111 41.35 -10.84 28.36
N LEU A 112 41.20 -12.11 28.79
CA LEU A 112 41.55 -13.25 27.95
C LEU A 112 40.29 -13.89 27.35
N ASP A 113 40.09 -13.73 26.06
CA ASP A 113 39.05 -14.45 25.29
C ASP A 113 39.62 -15.83 24.87
N ILE A 114 40.08 -16.59 25.86
CA ILE A 114 40.71 -17.87 25.67
C ILE A 114 40.23 -18.82 26.80
N LEU A 115 39.75 -20.01 26.40
CA LEU A 115 39.40 -21.09 27.32
C LEU A 115 40.62 -22.00 27.55
N PHE A 116 40.95 -22.24 28.80
CA PHE A 116 42.07 -23.09 29.21
C PHE A 116 41.54 -24.44 29.69
N ASP A 117 41.14 -25.29 28.74
CA ASP A 117 40.59 -26.59 29.03
C ASP A 117 41.71 -27.64 29.29
N GLY A 118 41.50 -28.48 30.30
CA GLY A 118 42.39 -29.57 30.71
C GLY A 118 43.72 -29.14 31.35
N PRO A 119 44.38 -30.08 32.05
CA PRO A 119 45.66 -29.82 32.70
C PRO A 119 46.84 -29.76 31.73
N SER A 120 47.84 -28.94 32.03
CA SER A 120 49.06 -28.80 31.23
C SER A 120 50.31 -28.75 32.13
N PRO A 121 51.47 -29.27 31.69
CA PRO A 121 52.69 -29.22 32.45
C PRO A 121 53.13 -27.81 32.86
N ASP A 122 52.77 -26.79 32.09
CA ASP A 122 53.15 -25.39 32.30
C ASP A 122 52.11 -24.58 33.07
N ASP A 123 51.08 -25.21 33.66
CA ASP A 123 49.99 -24.51 34.35
C ASP A 123 50.52 -23.70 35.55
N ALA A 124 51.54 -24.19 36.27
CA ALA A 124 52.14 -23.45 37.37
C ALA A 124 52.74 -22.10 36.93
N ARG A 125 53.39 -22.05 35.76
CA ARG A 125 53.95 -20.84 35.19
C ARG A 125 52.84 -19.85 34.74
N LEU A 126 51.82 -20.38 34.05
CA LEU A 126 50.68 -19.57 33.64
C LEU A 126 49.91 -19.03 34.85
N SER A 127 49.69 -19.86 35.87
CA SER A 127 49.05 -19.43 37.12
C SER A 127 49.82 -18.29 37.80
N SER A 128 51.16 -18.33 37.80
CA SER A 128 51.99 -17.22 38.33
C SER A 128 51.81 -15.93 37.52
N ALA A 129 51.76 -16.02 36.20
CA ALA A 129 51.54 -14.86 35.34
C ALA A 129 50.11 -14.28 35.47
N LEU A 130 49.11 -15.13 35.73
CA LEU A 130 47.73 -14.72 36.03
C LEU A 130 47.57 -14.02 37.37
N ALA A 131 48.43 -14.38 38.36
CA ALA A 131 48.44 -13.80 39.71
C ALA A 131 49.23 -12.48 39.80
N SER A 132 49.61 -11.88 38.68
CA SER A 132 50.34 -10.61 38.64
C SER A 132 49.55 -9.46 39.28
N ALA A 133 50.23 -8.31 39.53
CA ALA A 133 49.58 -7.12 40.07
C ALA A 133 48.54 -6.51 39.15
N VAL A 134 48.68 -6.74 37.82
CA VAL A 134 47.70 -6.29 36.82
C VAL A 134 46.50 -7.24 36.81
N PRO A 135 45.29 -6.76 37.07
CA PRO A 135 44.08 -7.61 37.05
C PRO A 135 43.96 -8.36 35.72
N THR A 136 43.61 -9.64 35.79
CA THR A 136 43.43 -10.50 34.63
C THR A 136 42.05 -11.16 34.71
N VAL A 137 41.23 -11.02 33.66
CA VAL A 137 39.89 -11.63 33.54
C VAL A 137 39.98 -12.84 32.62
N MET A 138 39.53 -13.98 33.08
CA MET A 138 39.54 -15.23 32.32
C MET A 138 38.18 -15.51 31.69
N ALA A 139 38.18 -16.11 30.51
CA ALA A 139 36.94 -16.53 29.85
C ALA A 139 36.38 -17.81 30.47
N GLN A 140 35.07 -17.91 30.50
CA GLN A 140 34.29 -19.11 30.75
C GLN A 140 33.07 -19.13 29.81
N LEU A 141 32.56 -20.31 29.45
CA LEU A 141 31.45 -20.48 28.53
C LEU A 141 30.30 -21.18 29.24
N PHE A 142 29.08 -20.73 29.05
CA PHE A 142 27.88 -21.39 29.54
C PHE A 142 27.05 -21.97 28.41
N SER A 143 26.39 -23.11 28.64
CA SER A 143 25.39 -23.67 27.79
C SER A 143 24.00 -23.21 28.23
N LEU A 144 23.29 -22.53 27.36
CA LEU A 144 21.90 -22.11 27.58
C LEU A 144 20.90 -23.18 27.11
N SER A 145 21.40 -24.25 26.46
CA SER A 145 20.58 -25.41 26.09
C SER A 145 20.64 -26.49 27.16
N PRO A 146 19.52 -27.14 27.51
CA PRO A 146 19.51 -28.21 28.50
C PRO A 146 20.24 -29.49 28.05
N GLU A 147 20.45 -29.69 26.74
CA GLU A 147 21.08 -30.89 26.18
C GLU A 147 22.08 -30.56 25.07
N PRO A 148 23.30 -31.12 25.09
CA PRO A 148 23.93 -31.82 26.22
C PRO A 148 24.51 -30.83 27.25
N ALA A 149 24.28 -31.08 28.54
CA ALA A 149 24.87 -30.30 29.62
C ALA A 149 26.32 -30.77 29.84
N VAL A 150 27.29 -29.94 29.44
CA VAL A 150 28.72 -30.18 29.67
C VAL A 150 29.14 -29.42 30.94
N HIS A 151 29.91 -30.08 31.80
CA HIS A 151 30.50 -29.47 32.99
C HIS A 151 31.99 -29.76 33.01
N SER A 152 32.80 -28.76 32.64
CA SER A 152 34.27 -28.89 32.60
C SER A 152 34.93 -27.73 33.30
N GLY A 153 36.00 -28.00 34.04
CA GLY A 153 36.75 -27.00 34.77
C GLY A 153 36.06 -26.51 36.03
N GLN A 154 36.44 -25.34 36.53
CA GLN A 154 35.86 -24.73 37.72
C GLN A 154 35.49 -23.25 37.49
N LEU A 155 34.23 -22.92 37.76
CA LEU A 155 33.72 -21.55 37.65
C LEU A 155 34.36 -20.61 38.64
N ALA A 156 34.70 -19.39 38.19
CA ALA A 156 35.24 -18.31 39.01
C ALA A 156 34.42 -17.01 38.75
N GLY A 157 34.65 -15.96 39.55
CA GLY A 157 34.05 -14.64 39.33
C GLY A 157 32.54 -14.58 39.63
N ALA A 158 32.06 -15.44 40.57
CA ALA A 158 30.68 -15.36 41.03
C ALA A 158 30.41 -14.02 41.72
N LEU A 159 29.34 -13.35 41.28
CA LEU A 159 28.92 -12.05 41.79
C LEU A 159 28.09 -12.20 43.10
N PRO A 160 28.09 -11.18 43.97
CA PRO A 160 27.43 -11.22 45.29
C PRO A 160 25.91 -11.00 45.21
N PHE A 161 25.24 -11.53 44.18
CA PHE A 161 23.78 -11.48 44.10
C PHE A 161 23.17 -12.63 44.93
N PRO A 162 22.16 -12.34 45.78
CA PRO A 162 21.43 -13.38 46.52
C PRO A 162 20.52 -14.12 45.53
N ASN A 163 20.80 -15.40 45.29
CA ASN A 163 20.10 -16.20 44.29
C ASN A 163 20.23 -15.63 42.86
N CYS A 164 19.49 -16.19 41.91
CA CYS A 164 19.47 -15.67 40.56
C CYS A 164 18.46 -14.53 40.45
N PRO A 165 18.89 -13.26 40.36
CA PRO A 165 17.96 -12.15 40.22
C PRO A 165 17.20 -12.21 38.89
N ARG A 166 16.05 -11.56 38.82
CA ARG A 166 15.40 -11.30 37.53
C ARG A 166 15.88 -9.93 37.03
N PRO A 167 16.10 -9.76 35.73
CA PRO A 167 16.09 -10.72 34.61
C PRO A 167 17.52 -11.27 34.42
N VAL A 168 17.73 -12.57 34.57
CA VAL A 168 19.04 -13.19 34.31
C VAL A 168 18.80 -14.53 33.63
N GLU A 169 19.53 -14.80 32.54
CA GLU A 169 19.48 -16.06 31.82
C GLU A 169 20.01 -17.22 32.68
N ARG A 170 19.41 -18.40 32.56
CA ARG A 170 19.81 -19.61 33.28
C ARG A 170 20.62 -20.53 32.39
N ALA A 171 21.78 -20.95 32.87
CA ALA A 171 22.61 -21.94 32.21
C ALA A 171 22.40 -23.33 32.76
N TYR A 172 22.50 -24.31 31.88
CA TYR A 172 22.39 -25.75 32.20
C TYR A 172 23.75 -26.44 32.31
N GLY A 173 24.78 -25.90 31.66
CA GLY A 173 26.13 -26.43 31.66
C GLY A 173 27.17 -25.32 31.53
N TYR A 174 28.42 -25.67 31.68
CA TYR A 174 29.52 -24.74 31.56
C TYR A 174 30.84 -25.41 31.15
N MET A 175 31.73 -24.62 30.57
CA MET A 175 33.14 -24.90 30.33
C MET A 175 33.95 -23.77 30.95
N ALA A 176 34.85 -24.08 31.88
CA ALA A 176 35.70 -23.12 32.58
C ALA A 176 37.14 -23.63 32.63
N SER A 177 38.05 -22.78 33.03
CA SER A 177 39.46 -23.12 33.14
C SER A 177 39.71 -24.18 34.22
N ASP A 178 40.80 -24.94 34.05
CA ASP A 178 41.22 -25.95 35.01
C ASP A 178 41.44 -25.36 36.43
N VAL A 179 41.23 -26.19 37.43
CA VAL A 179 41.38 -25.83 38.87
C VAL A 179 42.74 -25.24 39.18
N GLN A 180 43.80 -25.70 38.52
CA GLN A 180 45.18 -25.25 38.76
C GLN A 180 45.42 -23.79 38.30
N LEU A 181 44.54 -23.23 37.45
CA LEU A 181 44.64 -21.87 36.91
C LEU A 181 43.80 -20.85 37.69
N ARG A 182 43.35 -21.14 38.91
CA ARG A 182 42.49 -20.25 39.74
C ARG A 182 43.21 -19.04 40.35
N ALA A 183 44.35 -18.66 39.83
CA ALA A 183 45.12 -17.53 40.35
C ALA A 183 44.43 -16.16 40.16
N SER A 184 43.54 -16.02 39.18
CA SER A 184 42.72 -14.83 39.05
C SER A 184 41.34 -14.97 39.68
N PRO A 185 40.92 -14.03 40.54
CA PRO A 185 39.56 -14.01 41.09
C PRO A 185 38.50 -13.58 40.09
N PHE A 186 38.89 -12.98 38.93
CA PHE A 186 38.01 -12.42 37.94
C PHE A 186 37.83 -13.37 36.77
N ALA A 187 36.58 -13.68 36.47
CA ALA A 187 36.22 -14.42 35.27
C ALA A 187 34.89 -13.90 34.72
N GLY A 188 34.72 -13.97 33.39
CA GLY A 188 33.50 -13.58 32.72
C GLY A 188 33.13 -14.55 31.61
N HIS A 189 31.85 -14.64 31.27
CA HIS A 189 31.41 -15.53 30.22
C HIS A 189 31.51 -14.89 28.84
N ILE A 190 31.81 -15.76 27.87
CA ILE A 190 31.84 -15.42 26.42
C ILE A 190 30.64 -16.03 25.65
N THR A 191 29.58 -16.43 26.38
CA THR A 191 28.41 -17.09 25.82
C THR A 191 27.69 -16.18 24.84
N PRO A 192 27.61 -16.52 23.55
CA PRO A 192 26.92 -15.70 22.55
C PRO A 192 25.41 -15.95 22.57
N LEU A 193 24.62 -14.94 22.23
CA LEU A 193 23.25 -15.09 21.74
C LEU A 193 23.26 -14.92 20.25
N VAL A 194 23.01 -16.03 19.56
CA VAL A 194 23.05 -16.07 18.09
C VAL A 194 21.63 -15.92 17.57
N ASP A 195 21.37 -14.86 16.82
CA ASP A 195 20.10 -14.64 16.16
C ASP A 195 19.86 -15.67 15.04
N PRO A 196 18.63 -15.83 14.54
CA PRO A 196 18.31 -16.78 13.47
C PRO A 196 19.10 -16.58 12.16
N ASP A 197 19.62 -15.37 11.91
CA ASP A 197 20.50 -15.05 10.78
C ASP A 197 22.00 -15.29 11.07
N GLY A 198 22.32 -15.86 12.25
CA GLY A 198 23.67 -16.15 12.69
C GLY A 198 24.43 -14.95 13.29
N ALA A 199 23.86 -13.74 13.27
CA ALA A 199 24.52 -12.55 13.81
C ALA A 199 24.42 -12.48 15.34
N ILE A 200 25.42 -11.89 15.98
CA ILE A 200 25.38 -11.55 17.42
C ILE A 200 25.04 -10.07 17.54
N ARG A 201 23.85 -9.79 18.10
CA ARG A 201 23.38 -8.42 18.36
C ARG A 201 23.25 -8.12 19.85
N GLN A 202 23.13 -9.15 20.64
CA GLN A 202 22.99 -9.08 22.09
C GLN A 202 23.89 -10.10 22.76
N VAL A 203 24.25 -9.80 24.01
CA VAL A 203 25.03 -10.71 24.87
C VAL A 203 24.32 -10.72 26.21
N PRO A 204 24.14 -11.89 26.88
CA PRO A 204 23.66 -11.90 28.25
C PRO A 204 24.58 -11.06 29.10
N ALA A 205 24.07 -10.06 29.81
CA ALA A 205 24.90 -9.29 30.73
C ALA A 205 25.36 -10.15 31.92
N LEU A 206 24.42 -10.95 32.41
CA LEU A 206 24.57 -11.84 33.55
C LEU A 206 23.99 -13.21 33.23
N ILE A 207 24.63 -14.29 33.66
CA ILE A 207 24.14 -15.67 33.59
C ILE A 207 24.07 -16.28 34.96
N CYS A 208 23.01 -17.01 35.25
CA CYS A 208 22.82 -17.77 36.48
C CYS A 208 23.08 -19.26 36.27
N HIS A 209 23.94 -19.86 37.12
CA HIS A 209 24.15 -21.28 37.19
C HIS A 209 24.26 -21.71 38.67
N ASP A 210 23.52 -22.74 39.05
CA ASP A 210 23.47 -23.26 40.43
C ASP A 210 23.29 -22.19 41.52
N GLY A 211 22.39 -21.23 41.27
CA GLY A 211 22.09 -20.17 42.25
C GLY A 211 23.13 -19.06 42.34
N LYS A 212 24.19 -19.12 41.55
CA LYS A 212 25.25 -18.09 41.47
C LYS A 212 25.14 -17.35 40.13
N THR A 213 25.48 -16.05 40.17
CA THR A 213 25.41 -15.17 39.00
C THR A 213 26.81 -14.83 38.51
N TYR A 214 27.02 -14.86 37.21
CA TYR A 214 28.29 -14.61 36.55
C TYR A 214 28.12 -13.52 35.48
N ALA A 215 29.06 -12.58 35.39
CA ALA A 215 29.05 -11.50 34.42
C ALA A 215 29.59 -11.95 33.06
N SER A 216 29.19 -11.25 31.99
CA SER A 216 29.87 -11.36 30.70
C SER A 216 31.33 -10.92 30.78
N LEU A 217 32.18 -11.39 29.87
CA LEU A 217 33.62 -11.10 29.85
C LEU A 217 33.92 -9.59 29.88
N ALA A 218 33.17 -8.80 29.08
CA ALA A 218 33.33 -7.35 29.06
C ALA A 218 32.93 -6.70 30.41
N ILE A 219 31.79 -7.11 30.99
CA ILE A 219 31.35 -6.59 32.31
C ILE A 219 32.33 -7.00 33.42
N ALA A 220 32.81 -8.25 33.40
CA ALA A 220 33.83 -8.71 34.35
C ALA A 220 35.13 -7.88 34.23
N GLY A 221 35.50 -7.43 33.02
CA GLY A 221 36.59 -6.48 32.80
C GLY A 221 36.36 -5.14 33.51
N VAL A 222 35.15 -4.56 33.36
CA VAL A 222 34.79 -3.32 34.08
C VAL A 222 34.84 -3.52 35.60
N ILE A 223 34.28 -4.63 36.09
CA ILE A 223 34.32 -4.96 37.55
C ILE A 223 35.75 -5.11 38.05
N ALA A 224 36.62 -5.81 37.29
CA ALA A 224 38.03 -5.99 37.66
C ALA A 224 38.80 -4.66 37.72
N ALA A 225 38.49 -3.73 36.80
CA ALA A 225 39.15 -2.42 36.77
C ALA A 225 38.62 -1.45 37.84
N SER A 226 37.30 -1.44 38.07
CA SER A 226 36.66 -0.50 39.02
C SER A 226 36.57 -1.05 40.46
N GLN A 227 36.71 -2.36 40.64
CA GLN A 227 36.45 -3.09 41.90
C GLN A 227 35.07 -2.79 42.49
N SER A 228 34.10 -2.44 41.64
CA SER A 228 32.75 -2.10 42.04
C SER A 228 31.90 -3.34 42.28
N ILE A 229 30.93 -3.23 43.19
CA ILE A 229 29.89 -4.24 43.40
C ILE A 229 28.73 -3.92 42.43
N PRO A 230 28.36 -4.85 41.56
CA PRO A 230 27.28 -4.62 40.63
C PRO A 230 25.91 -4.56 41.33
N GLU A 231 25.10 -3.58 40.98
CA GLU A 231 23.72 -3.43 41.45
C GLU A 231 22.74 -3.46 40.31
N LEU A 232 21.64 -4.23 40.43
CA LEU A 232 20.61 -4.36 39.44
C LEU A 232 19.35 -3.63 39.89
N SER A 233 18.85 -2.70 39.08
CA SER A 233 17.65 -1.91 39.38
C SER A 233 16.70 -1.81 38.17
N PRO A 234 15.37 -1.83 38.41
CA PRO A 234 14.42 -1.65 37.33
C PRO A 234 14.39 -0.19 36.84
N GLY A 235 14.19 0.01 35.55
CA GLY A 235 13.90 1.34 34.98
C GLY A 235 12.57 1.88 35.49
N VAL A 236 12.46 3.19 35.69
CA VAL A 236 11.28 3.86 36.25
C VAL A 236 10.51 4.62 35.20
N SER A 237 11.20 5.32 34.31
CA SER A 237 10.62 6.14 33.25
C SER A 237 10.28 5.31 32.01
N LEU A 238 9.37 5.83 31.16
CA LEU A 238 9.09 5.27 29.85
C LEU A 238 10.27 5.34 28.88
N LEU A 239 11.21 6.24 29.12
CA LEU A 239 12.44 6.38 28.34
C LEU A 239 13.58 5.53 28.88
N ASP A 240 13.47 5.02 30.12
CA ASP A 240 14.48 4.12 30.68
C ASP A 240 14.44 2.75 30.00
N PRO A 241 15.58 2.01 30.00
CA PRO A 241 15.56 0.59 29.66
C PRO A 241 14.74 -0.18 30.70
N PRO A 242 14.34 -1.43 30.43
CA PRO A 242 13.69 -2.29 31.40
C PRO A 242 14.49 -2.44 32.72
N TRP A 243 15.81 -2.58 32.61
CA TRP A 243 16.69 -2.74 33.72
C TRP A 243 17.99 -1.94 33.58
N TRP A 244 18.54 -1.55 34.70
CA TRP A 244 19.85 -0.93 34.79
C TRP A 244 20.80 -1.82 35.61
N LEU A 245 22.00 -2.03 35.10
CA LEU A 245 23.12 -2.62 35.86
C LEU A 245 24.11 -1.49 36.20
N ASP A 246 24.23 -1.15 37.47
CA ASP A 246 25.16 -0.13 37.96
C ASP A 246 26.47 -0.79 38.38
N LEU A 247 27.58 -0.25 37.87
CA LEU A 247 28.94 -0.73 38.13
C LEU A 247 29.81 0.40 38.75
N GLY A 248 29.31 0.99 39.82
CA GLY A 248 30.07 2.04 40.52
C GLY A 248 30.13 3.36 39.77
N GLY A 249 29.00 3.75 39.16
CA GLY A 249 28.85 4.99 38.39
C GLY A 249 28.73 4.78 36.90
N LEU A 250 29.11 3.63 36.38
CA LEU A 250 28.78 3.23 34.97
C LEU A 250 27.44 2.48 34.97
N ARG A 251 26.44 3.05 34.34
CA ARG A 251 25.09 2.46 34.28
C ARG A 251 24.84 1.84 32.90
N LEU A 252 24.71 0.52 32.87
CA LEU A 252 24.49 -0.24 31.66
C LEU A 252 23.00 -0.55 31.47
N PRO A 253 22.40 -0.21 30.31
CA PRO A 253 21.01 -0.51 30.02
C PRO A 253 20.85 -1.97 29.60
N LEU A 254 19.92 -2.69 30.22
CA LEU A 254 19.57 -4.07 29.88
C LEU A 254 18.12 -4.17 29.40
N ASP A 255 17.85 -5.15 28.57
CA ASP A 255 16.50 -5.46 28.11
C ASP A 255 15.68 -6.26 29.15
N ASP A 256 14.45 -6.68 28.77
CA ASP A 256 13.57 -7.46 29.65
C ASP A 256 14.14 -8.85 30.02
N ALA A 257 15.05 -9.39 29.23
CA ALA A 257 15.72 -10.66 29.46
C ALA A 257 17.09 -10.52 30.17
N GLY A 258 17.56 -9.29 30.41
CA GLY A 258 18.87 -9.02 31.00
C GLY A 258 20.01 -9.03 29.99
N HIS A 259 19.71 -8.80 28.72
CA HIS A 259 20.72 -8.76 27.65
C HIS A 259 21.22 -7.34 27.41
N LEU A 260 22.48 -7.27 27.05
CA LEU A 260 23.18 -6.06 26.66
C LEU A 260 23.30 -6.03 25.13
N ARG A 261 22.88 -4.95 24.51
CA ARG A 261 22.96 -4.79 23.06
C ARG A 261 24.36 -4.34 22.63
N VAL A 262 24.91 -5.02 21.61
CA VAL A 262 26.20 -4.66 21.03
C VAL A 262 26.06 -3.41 20.17
N SER A 263 26.90 -2.41 20.40
CA SER A 263 27.01 -1.23 19.56
C SER A 263 28.04 -1.46 18.46
N TYR A 264 27.60 -1.47 17.19
CA TYR A 264 28.49 -1.56 16.05
C TYR A 264 28.85 -0.18 15.47
N GLN A 265 28.90 0.85 16.31
CA GLN A 265 29.28 2.21 15.89
C GLN A 265 30.76 2.35 15.59
N MET A 266 31.62 1.63 16.32
CA MET A 266 33.06 1.68 16.09
C MET A 266 33.42 0.93 14.80
N PRO A 267 34.04 1.58 13.82
CA PRO A 267 34.51 0.87 12.63
C PRO A 267 35.64 -0.09 12.98
N ARG A 268 35.73 -1.23 12.26
CA ARG A 268 36.80 -2.21 12.49
C ARG A 268 38.20 -1.58 12.41
N ALA A 269 38.42 -0.67 11.47
CA ALA A 269 39.67 0.04 11.32
C ALA A 269 39.99 0.97 12.50
N GLY A 270 38.99 1.29 13.33
CA GLY A 270 39.15 2.09 14.54
C GLY A 270 39.52 1.28 15.77
N LEU A 271 39.37 -0.06 15.74
CA LEU A 271 39.84 -0.93 16.81
C LEU A 271 41.32 -1.21 16.61
N LEU A 272 42.13 -0.84 17.60
CA LEU A 272 43.56 -1.10 17.57
C LEU A 272 43.82 -2.60 17.82
N ALA A 273 44.45 -3.25 16.84
CA ALA A 273 44.88 -4.64 16.96
C ALA A 273 46.40 -4.73 16.78
N ILE A 274 47.07 -5.37 17.72
CA ILE A 274 48.52 -5.60 17.73
C ILE A 274 48.77 -7.10 17.63
N PRO A 275 49.54 -7.61 16.63
CA PRO A 275 49.89 -9.04 16.57
C PRO A 275 50.57 -9.52 17.87
N ALA A 276 50.09 -10.64 18.42
CA ALA A 276 50.65 -11.22 19.64
C ALA A 276 52.15 -11.57 19.49
N ALA A 277 52.57 -11.92 18.26
CA ALA A 277 53.99 -12.11 17.97
C ALA A 277 54.84 -10.85 18.16
N ASP A 278 54.31 -9.67 17.83
CA ASP A 278 55.05 -8.42 18.01
C ASP A 278 55.21 -8.06 19.51
N VAL A 279 54.20 -8.41 20.33
CA VAL A 279 54.32 -8.30 21.80
C VAL A 279 55.37 -9.27 22.37
N LEU A 280 55.30 -10.55 21.98
CA LEU A 280 56.28 -11.56 22.42
C LEU A 280 57.73 -11.22 22.02
N GLN A 281 57.91 -10.64 20.83
CA GLN A 281 59.22 -10.28 20.32
C GLN A 281 59.68 -8.87 20.71
N GLY A 282 58.90 -8.15 21.54
CA GLY A 282 59.26 -6.80 22.00
C GLY A 282 59.20 -5.72 20.90
N ARG A 283 58.48 -5.93 19.84
CA ARG A 283 58.28 -4.97 18.71
C ARG A 283 56.98 -4.18 18.82
N ALA A 284 56.13 -4.53 19.77
CA ALA A 284 54.86 -3.82 19.95
C ALA A 284 55.12 -2.35 20.39
N PRO A 285 54.39 -1.38 19.88
CA PRO A 285 54.47 0.01 20.35
C PRO A 285 54.03 0.13 21.81
N VAL A 286 54.95 0.39 22.71
CA VAL A 286 54.70 0.49 24.17
C VAL A 286 53.67 1.57 24.48
N ASP A 287 53.71 2.70 23.74
CA ASP A 287 52.80 3.83 23.93
C ASP A 287 51.32 3.46 23.69
N LEU A 288 51.04 2.41 22.89
CA LEU A 288 49.69 1.93 22.66
C LEU A 288 49.22 0.94 23.75
N LEU A 289 50.13 0.32 24.45
CA LEU A 289 49.84 -0.67 25.50
C LEU A 289 49.84 -0.06 26.91
N GLN A 290 50.60 1.00 27.13
CA GLN A 290 50.70 1.63 28.44
C GLN A 290 49.35 2.18 28.92
N GLY A 291 48.86 1.70 30.05
CA GLY A 291 47.56 2.07 30.61
C GLY A 291 46.33 1.52 29.87
N ALA A 292 46.53 0.78 28.77
CA ALA A 292 45.42 0.21 28.01
C ALA A 292 44.80 -1.00 28.68
N TRP A 293 43.53 -1.24 28.37
CA TRP A 293 42.83 -2.50 28.60
C TRP A 293 43.10 -3.42 27.43
N VAL A 294 43.82 -4.50 27.68
CA VAL A 294 44.22 -5.41 26.61
C VAL A 294 43.29 -6.61 26.55
N LEU A 295 42.69 -6.82 25.38
CA LEU A 295 41.87 -7.97 25.10
C LEU A 295 42.65 -8.95 24.21
N VAL A 296 42.98 -10.13 24.78
CA VAL A 296 43.76 -11.16 24.07
C VAL A 296 42.79 -12.18 23.45
N GLY A 297 42.86 -12.42 22.17
CA GLY A 297 42.04 -13.42 21.49
C GLY A 297 42.60 -13.80 20.13
N ALA A 298 42.04 -14.86 19.54
CA ALA A 298 42.48 -15.39 18.26
C ALA A 298 41.58 -14.95 17.11
N THR A 299 42.19 -14.38 16.05
CA THR A 299 41.47 -14.05 14.80
C THR A 299 41.95 -14.84 13.61
N ALA A 300 42.97 -15.67 13.75
CA ALA A 300 43.55 -16.48 12.69
C ALA A 300 42.56 -17.49 12.09
N PHE A 301 42.72 -17.78 10.82
CA PHE A 301 41.88 -18.76 10.12
C PHE A 301 41.99 -20.16 10.76
N GLY A 302 40.86 -20.77 11.08
CA GLY A 302 40.79 -22.06 11.76
C GLY A 302 40.87 -21.98 13.30
N ALA A 303 41.21 -20.82 13.87
CA ALA A 303 41.18 -20.57 15.31
C ALA A 303 40.08 -19.58 15.73
N ARG A 304 39.37 -19.01 14.75
CA ARG A 304 38.31 -18.02 14.95
C ARG A 304 36.92 -18.61 14.69
N ASP A 305 35.99 -18.25 15.52
CA ASP A 305 34.58 -18.32 15.21
C ASP A 305 34.20 -17.09 14.38
N ALA A 306 33.97 -17.30 13.09
CA ALA A 306 33.54 -16.23 12.18
C ALA A 306 32.07 -15.88 12.42
N ILE A 307 31.83 -14.81 13.15
CA ILE A 307 30.50 -14.36 13.57
C ILE A 307 29.98 -13.32 12.59
N PRO A 308 28.84 -13.57 11.90
CA PRO A 308 28.19 -12.55 11.12
C PRO A 308 27.80 -11.34 11.98
N THR A 309 27.99 -10.14 11.44
CA THR A 309 27.56 -8.90 12.10
C THR A 309 26.42 -8.23 11.32
N PRO A 310 25.64 -7.35 11.96
CA PRO A 310 24.61 -6.57 11.27
C PRO A 310 25.14 -5.71 10.12
N GLN A 311 26.46 -5.45 10.09
CA GLN A 311 27.11 -4.72 8.98
C GLN A 311 27.40 -5.60 7.76
N GLY A 312 27.08 -6.91 7.80
CA GLY A 312 27.23 -7.86 6.69
C GLY A 312 28.68 -8.38 6.53
N ARG A 313 29.49 -8.27 7.54
CA ARG A 313 30.86 -8.81 7.60
C ARG A 313 30.97 -9.80 8.75
N ALA A 314 31.80 -10.83 8.60
CA ALA A 314 32.14 -11.72 9.69
C ALA A 314 33.28 -11.12 10.51
N VAL A 315 33.12 -11.12 11.84
CA VAL A 315 34.15 -10.69 12.82
C VAL A 315 34.48 -11.85 13.77
N SER A 316 35.58 -11.72 14.50
CA SER A 316 35.91 -12.66 15.57
C SER A 316 35.19 -12.31 16.86
N GLY A 317 35.02 -13.28 17.78
CA GLY A 317 34.42 -13.05 19.12
C GLY A 317 35.13 -11.94 19.89
N VAL A 318 36.44 -11.88 19.83
CA VAL A 318 37.25 -10.83 20.48
C VAL A 318 36.88 -9.42 19.99
N GLU A 319 36.57 -9.24 18.72
CA GLU A 319 36.13 -7.93 18.19
C GLU A 319 34.76 -7.54 18.75
N VAL A 320 33.85 -8.49 18.99
CA VAL A 320 32.55 -8.23 19.63
C VAL A 320 32.73 -7.73 21.05
N HIS A 321 33.62 -8.37 21.80
CA HIS A 321 33.97 -7.92 23.17
C HIS A 321 34.63 -6.55 23.19
N ALA A 322 35.48 -6.22 22.20
CA ALA A 322 36.06 -4.90 22.04
C ALA A 322 35.02 -3.82 21.75
N GLN A 323 34.05 -4.12 20.86
CA GLN A 323 32.91 -3.23 20.58
C GLN A 323 32.07 -2.97 21.85
N LEU A 324 31.78 -4.02 22.64
CA LEU A 324 31.05 -3.88 23.88
C LEU A 324 31.81 -3.00 24.89
N LEU A 325 33.10 -3.28 25.12
CA LEU A 325 33.90 -2.49 26.02
C LEU A 325 34.01 -1.02 25.61
N SER A 326 34.27 -0.76 24.34
CA SER A 326 34.33 0.61 23.82
C SER A 326 33.00 1.34 24.04
N ALA A 327 31.87 0.69 23.73
CA ALA A 327 30.54 1.27 23.92
C ALA A 327 30.22 1.54 25.41
N MET A 328 30.60 0.64 26.31
CA MET A 328 30.41 0.80 27.74
C MET A 328 31.22 1.99 28.25
N LEU A 329 32.50 2.08 27.89
CA LEU A 329 33.39 3.16 28.34
C LEU A 329 33.00 4.55 27.81
N ASP A 330 32.23 4.60 26.71
CA ASP A 330 31.72 5.84 26.14
C ASP A 330 30.28 6.16 26.51
N ASP A 331 29.64 5.32 27.34
CA ASP A 331 28.20 5.39 27.65
C ASP A 331 27.32 5.39 26.39
N ARG A 332 27.73 4.59 25.38
CA ARG A 332 27.07 4.50 24.05
C ARG A 332 26.41 3.15 23.82
N THR A 333 25.99 2.49 24.87
CA THR A 333 25.32 1.20 24.79
C THR A 333 23.87 1.38 24.35
N PRO A 334 23.46 0.84 23.18
CA PRO A 334 22.11 1.03 22.69
C PRO A 334 21.10 0.22 23.50
N TYR A 335 19.90 0.77 23.69
CA TYR A 335 18.84 0.06 24.39
C TYR A 335 17.47 0.37 23.86
N ARG A 336 16.53 -0.55 24.10
CA ARG A 336 15.11 -0.36 23.80
C ARG A 336 14.41 0.18 25.06
N PRO A 337 13.82 1.39 25.00
CA PRO A 337 13.12 1.94 26.16
C PRO A 337 11.83 1.16 26.46
N ARG A 338 11.39 1.15 27.71
CA ARG A 338 10.14 0.50 28.17
C ARG A 338 8.92 1.01 27.39
N GLY A 339 8.92 2.29 27.05
CA GLY A 339 7.86 2.93 26.26
C GLY A 339 7.93 2.70 24.76
N ALA A 340 8.81 1.83 24.25
CA ALA A 340 9.00 1.65 22.78
C ALA A 340 7.72 1.30 22.03
N ALA A 341 6.85 0.47 22.63
CA ALA A 341 5.55 0.16 22.03
C ALA A 341 4.64 1.40 21.91
N LEU A 342 4.61 2.25 22.94
CA LEU A 342 3.84 3.50 22.92
C LEU A 342 4.35 4.44 21.83
N TRP A 343 5.66 4.55 21.66
CA TRP A 343 6.26 5.35 20.59
C TRP A 343 5.85 4.87 19.20
N SER A 344 5.81 3.54 18.99
CA SER A 344 5.33 2.96 17.73
C SER A 344 3.87 3.34 17.44
N TRP A 345 2.99 3.31 18.45
CA TRP A 345 1.60 3.75 18.33
C TRP A 345 1.47 5.26 18.06
N LEU A 346 2.28 6.09 18.72
CA LEU A 346 2.30 7.53 18.50
C LEU A 346 2.76 7.88 17.08
N LEU A 347 3.82 7.23 16.59
CA LEU A 347 4.29 7.41 15.21
C LEU A 347 3.24 6.93 14.19
N GLY A 348 2.58 5.81 14.44
CA GLY A 348 1.47 5.33 13.61
C GLY A 348 0.29 6.31 13.59
N GLY A 349 -0.09 6.84 14.75
CA GLY A 349 -1.15 7.87 14.87
C GLY A 349 -0.80 9.17 14.15
N LEU A 350 0.45 9.62 14.27
CA LEU A 350 0.94 10.81 13.56
C LEU A 350 0.94 10.58 12.03
N SER A 351 1.35 9.39 11.59
CA SER A 351 1.29 9.00 10.17
C SER A 351 -0.14 9.01 9.64
N ALA A 352 -1.10 8.46 10.41
CA ALA A 352 -2.51 8.48 10.05
C ALA A 352 -3.03 9.92 9.92
N LEU A 353 -2.69 10.78 10.90
CA LEU A 353 -3.06 12.19 10.88
C LEU A 353 -2.50 12.91 9.64
N LEU A 354 -1.22 12.69 9.34
CA LEU A 354 -0.55 13.28 8.18
C LEU A 354 -1.24 12.88 6.86
N LEU A 355 -1.55 11.59 6.69
CA LEU A 355 -2.27 11.09 5.51
C LEU A 355 -3.68 11.68 5.41
N LEU A 356 -4.41 11.81 6.53
CA LEU A 356 -5.74 12.43 6.54
C LEU A 356 -5.69 13.92 6.22
N VAL A 357 -4.69 14.65 6.70
CA VAL A 357 -4.48 16.08 6.38
C VAL A 357 -4.15 16.22 4.88
N ALA A 358 -3.23 15.42 4.36
CA ALA A 358 -2.90 15.42 2.94
C ALA A 358 -4.14 15.16 2.07
N LEU A 359 -4.96 14.18 2.46
CA LEU A 359 -6.20 13.86 1.77
C LEU A 359 -7.23 15.00 1.81
N ARG A 360 -7.30 15.76 2.91
CA ARG A 360 -8.17 16.94 3.00
C ARG A 360 -7.70 18.10 2.13
N LEU A 361 -6.38 18.32 2.07
CA LEU A 361 -5.81 19.44 1.31
C LEU A 361 -5.80 19.19 -0.20
N THR A 362 -5.70 17.91 -0.63
CA THR A 362 -5.55 17.56 -2.04
C THR A 362 -6.54 16.48 -2.50
N PRO A 363 -7.87 16.70 -2.37
CA PRO A 363 -8.86 15.65 -2.65
C PRO A 363 -8.88 15.20 -4.11
N ARG A 364 -8.51 16.07 -5.06
CA ARG A 364 -8.51 15.75 -6.50
C ARG A 364 -7.29 14.95 -6.95
N SER A 365 -6.16 15.11 -6.28
CA SER A 365 -4.88 14.44 -6.59
C SER A 365 -4.47 13.40 -5.54
N ALA A 366 -5.39 12.98 -4.69
CA ALA A 366 -5.14 12.07 -3.56
C ALA A 366 -4.43 10.77 -3.99
N ALA A 367 -4.76 10.23 -5.17
CA ALA A 367 -4.14 9.01 -5.69
C ALA A 367 -2.62 9.12 -5.91
N LEU A 368 -2.10 10.31 -6.22
CA LEU A 368 -0.67 10.57 -6.40
C LEU A 368 -0.03 11.11 -5.12
N VAL A 369 -0.74 11.97 -4.38
CA VAL A 369 -0.20 12.65 -3.20
C VAL A 369 -0.04 11.70 -2.02
N LEU A 370 -1.00 10.79 -1.76
CA LEU A 370 -0.91 9.88 -0.62
C LEU A 370 0.31 8.95 -0.67
N PRO A 371 0.66 8.28 -1.80
CA PRO A 371 1.89 7.50 -1.89
C PRO A 371 3.15 8.33 -1.68
N MET A 372 3.19 9.56 -2.20
CA MET A 372 4.33 10.47 -2.00
C MET A 372 4.50 10.87 -0.54
N VAL A 373 3.40 11.22 0.13
CA VAL A 373 3.40 11.55 1.57
C VAL A 373 3.81 10.33 2.39
N ALA A 374 3.32 9.13 2.05
CA ALA A 374 3.71 7.90 2.73
C ALA A 374 5.20 7.61 2.58
N LEU A 375 5.75 7.72 1.38
CA LEU A 375 7.18 7.53 1.12
C LEU A 375 8.03 8.54 1.91
N THR A 376 7.67 9.82 1.88
CA THR A 376 8.36 10.86 2.65
C THR A 376 8.29 10.57 4.15
N ASN A 377 7.11 10.17 4.65
CA ASN A 377 6.93 9.81 6.05
C ASN A 377 7.77 8.60 6.47
N LEU A 378 7.86 7.57 5.62
CA LEU A 378 8.74 6.42 5.86
C LEU A 378 10.21 6.83 5.98
N LEU A 379 10.69 7.68 5.07
CA LEU A 379 12.06 8.19 5.12
C LEU A 379 12.31 9.00 6.40
N VAL A 380 11.33 9.80 6.83
CA VAL A 380 11.42 10.58 8.07
C VAL A 380 11.44 9.67 9.30
N ILE A 381 10.56 8.66 9.37
CA ILE A 381 10.53 7.72 10.50
C ILE A 381 11.84 6.92 10.58
N PHE A 382 12.33 6.41 9.44
CA PHE A 382 13.60 5.69 9.38
C PHE A 382 14.77 6.61 9.77
N GLY A 383 14.84 7.82 9.22
CA GLY A 383 15.87 8.80 9.56
C GLY A 383 15.87 9.20 11.03
N LEU A 384 14.66 9.40 11.61
CA LEU A 384 14.51 9.70 13.04
C LEU A 384 14.96 8.51 13.92
N SER A 385 14.55 7.28 13.58
CA SER A 385 15.00 6.07 14.29
C SER A 385 16.52 5.93 14.23
N THR A 386 17.13 6.12 13.07
CA THR A 386 18.59 6.10 12.88
C THR A 386 19.29 7.20 13.70
N LEU A 387 18.77 8.42 13.67
CA LEU A 387 19.32 9.55 14.44
C LEU A 387 19.28 9.27 15.94
N LEU A 388 18.15 8.76 16.45
CA LEU A 388 17.99 8.43 17.87
C LEU A 388 18.92 7.29 18.28
N LEU A 389 19.11 6.28 17.42
CA LEU A 389 20.06 5.19 17.66
C LEU A 389 21.50 5.71 17.72
N LEU A 390 21.94 6.52 16.77
CA LEU A 390 23.34 6.96 16.67
C LEU A 390 23.70 8.07 17.66
N LYS A 391 22.74 8.92 18.07
CA LYS A 391 23.00 10.09 18.91
C LYS A 391 22.53 9.92 20.37
N GLN A 392 21.43 9.21 20.58
CA GLN A 392 20.81 9.04 21.89
C GLN A 392 20.87 7.59 22.37
N HIS A 393 21.41 6.68 21.56
CA HIS A 393 21.51 5.24 21.83
C HIS A 393 20.16 4.58 22.09
N LEU A 394 19.06 5.22 21.62
CA LEU A 394 17.70 4.74 21.74
C LEU A 394 17.34 3.86 20.53
N TRP A 395 17.06 2.59 20.80
CA TRP A 395 16.58 1.65 19.82
C TRP A 395 15.05 1.71 19.72
N LEU A 396 14.54 2.43 18.70
CA LEU A 396 13.11 2.49 18.42
C LEU A 396 12.83 1.79 17.08
N GLY A 397 12.01 0.74 17.12
CA GLY A 397 11.56 0.04 15.90
C GLY A 397 10.73 0.96 15.01
N TRP A 398 11.09 1.03 13.74
CA TRP A 398 10.40 1.85 12.73
C TRP A 398 9.55 1.02 11.76
N VAL A 399 9.79 -0.30 11.68
CA VAL A 399 9.14 -1.19 10.71
C VAL A 399 7.63 -1.29 10.96
N ALA A 400 7.19 -1.47 12.18
CA ALA A 400 5.76 -1.56 12.50
C ALA A 400 4.98 -0.29 12.12
N PRO A 401 5.37 0.95 12.52
CA PRO A 401 4.71 2.17 12.05
C PRO A 401 4.89 2.40 10.55
N GLY A 402 5.98 1.90 9.94
CA GLY A 402 6.20 1.93 8.51
C GLY A 402 5.19 1.07 7.74
N VAL A 403 5.01 -0.18 8.15
CA VAL A 403 4.03 -1.12 7.58
C VAL A 403 2.61 -0.56 7.70
N PHE A 404 2.27 0.01 8.87
CA PHE A 404 1.00 0.70 9.05
C PHE A 404 0.83 1.85 8.05
N THR A 405 1.85 2.67 7.86
CA THR A 405 1.81 3.81 6.92
C THR A 405 1.54 3.35 5.49
N VAL A 406 2.18 2.25 5.06
CA VAL A 406 1.97 1.67 3.72
C VAL A 406 0.54 1.16 3.56
N PHE A 407 0.04 0.36 4.51
CA PHE A 407 -1.34 -0.14 4.44
C PHE A 407 -2.36 0.99 4.50
N ALA A 408 -2.17 1.97 5.38
CA ALA A 408 -3.05 3.12 5.49
C ALA A 408 -3.09 3.94 4.19
N ALA A 409 -1.95 4.24 3.59
CA ALA A 409 -1.87 4.97 2.33
C ALA A 409 -2.51 4.19 1.18
N MET A 410 -2.26 2.88 1.09
CA MET A 410 -2.83 2.01 0.06
C MET A 410 -4.35 1.94 0.17
N LEU A 411 -4.89 1.68 1.37
CA LEU A 411 -6.33 1.56 1.59
C LEU A 411 -7.06 2.89 1.42
N LEU A 412 -6.47 4.01 1.89
CA LEU A 412 -7.02 5.35 1.68
C LEU A 412 -7.02 5.72 0.20
N SER A 413 -5.92 5.44 -0.53
CA SER A 413 -5.84 5.71 -1.97
C SER A 413 -6.85 4.87 -2.76
N ALA A 414 -6.97 3.58 -2.46
CA ALA A 414 -7.94 2.69 -3.10
C ALA A 414 -9.39 3.12 -2.81
N GLY A 415 -9.68 3.52 -1.58
CA GLY A 415 -11.00 4.02 -1.18
C GLY A 415 -11.39 5.31 -1.89
N GLU A 416 -10.49 6.28 -1.98
CA GLU A 416 -10.75 7.53 -2.71
C GLU A 416 -10.84 7.31 -4.22
N PHE A 417 -10.02 6.43 -4.79
CA PHE A 417 -10.13 6.05 -6.20
C PHE A 417 -11.48 5.40 -6.51
N ALA A 418 -11.92 4.44 -5.68
CA ALA A 418 -13.23 3.81 -5.82
C ALA A 418 -14.37 4.83 -5.69
N ARG A 419 -14.28 5.76 -4.73
CA ARG A 419 -15.26 6.83 -4.54
C ARG A 419 -15.37 7.73 -5.77
N LEU A 420 -14.24 8.22 -6.27
CA LEU A 420 -14.21 9.08 -7.46
C LEU A 420 -14.76 8.36 -8.70
N ARG A 421 -14.47 7.08 -8.84
CA ARG A 421 -15.01 6.25 -9.92
C ARG A 421 -16.52 6.11 -9.81
N CYS A 422 -17.07 5.78 -8.65
CA CYS A 422 -18.51 5.69 -8.42
C CYS A 422 -19.21 7.04 -8.64
N GLU A 423 -18.62 8.14 -8.20
CA GLU A 423 -19.15 9.49 -8.42
C GLU A 423 -19.20 9.83 -9.92
N ARG A 424 -18.13 9.51 -10.64
CA ARG A 424 -18.07 9.68 -12.10
C ARG A 424 -19.12 8.82 -12.82
N GLU A 425 -19.26 7.54 -12.45
CA GLU A 425 -20.27 6.63 -13.02
C GLU A 425 -21.69 7.13 -12.73
N ARG A 426 -21.94 7.65 -11.51
CA ARG A 426 -23.23 8.24 -11.15
C ARG A 426 -23.55 9.48 -11.98
N LEU A 427 -22.58 10.40 -12.12
CA LEU A 427 -22.76 11.60 -12.97
C LEU A 427 -23.01 11.21 -14.42
N TYR A 428 -22.26 10.21 -14.92
CA TYR A 428 -22.46 9.69 -16.27
C TYR A 428 -23.87 9.10 -16.46
N SER A 429 -24.36 8.25 -15.55
CA SER A 429 -25.71 7.67 -15.64
C SER A 429 -26.80 8.73 -15.57
N HIS A 430 -26.63 9.79 -14.78
CA HIS A 430 -27.54 10.93 -14.77
C HIS A 430 -27.55 11.69 -16.11
N LEU A 431 -26.39 11.94 -16.70
CA LEU A 431 -26.29 12.58 -18.02
C LEU A 431 -26.92 11.71 -19.12
N ALA A 432 -26.71 10.40 -19.08
CA ALA A 432 -27.25 9.45 -20.04
C ALA A 432 -28.80 9.32 -19.97
N SER A 433 -29.44 9.76 -18.88
CA SER A 433 -30.90 9.82 -18.81
C SER A 433 -31.52 11.05 -19.52
N TYR A 434 -30.72 12.06 -19.86
CA TYR A 434 -31.18 13.28 -20.53
C TYR A 434 -30.62 13.47 -21.94
N LEU A 435 -29.55 12.75 -22.31
CA LEU A 435 -28.87 12.84 -23.59
C LEU A 435 -28.73 11.45 -24.22
N PRO A 436 -28.72 11.34 -25.55
CA PRO A 436 -28.37 10.10 -26.22
C PRO A 436 -27.02 9.55 -25.73
N GLU A 437 -26.91 8.23 -25.54
CA GLU A 437 -25.74 7.60 -24.93
C GLU A 437 -24.39 7.99 -25.56
N PRO A 438 -24.26 8.06 -26.92
CA PRO A 438 -23.03 8.51 -27.57
C PRO A 438 -22.65 9.96 -27.19
N VAL A 439 -23.65 10.83 -27.05
CA VAL A 439 -23.46 12.24 -26.69
C VAL A 439 -23.11 12.38 -25.23
N ALA A 440 -23.75 11.63 -24.33
CA ALA A 440 -23.44 11.61 -22.92
C ALA A 440 -21.98 11.15 -22.65
N ARG A 441 -21.49 10.14 -23.39
CA ARG A 441 -20.09 9.71 -23.35
C ARG A 441 -19.13 10.80 -23.79
N GLN A 442 -19.44 11.48 -24.88
CA GLN A 442 -18.61 12.56 -25.41
C GLN A 442 -18.54 13.75 -24.44
N VAL A 443 -19.67 14.17 -23.87
CA VAL A 443 -19.74 15.25 -22.89
C VAL A 443 -19.00 14.90 -21.59
N ALA A 444 -19.08 13.65 -21.13
CA ALA A 444 -18.41 13.18 -19.90
C ALA A 444 -16.87 13.08 -20.03
N THR A 445 -16.36 12.97 -21.27
CA THR A 445 -14.91 12.77 -21.51
C THR A 445 -14.19 14.01 -22.03
N GLN A 446 -14.89 15.01 -22.50
CA GLN A 446 -14.31 16.23 -23.11
C GLN A 446 -14.47 17.45 -22.19
N GLU A 447 -13.48 18.32 -22.23
CA GLU A 447 -13.59 19.62 -21.56
C GLU A 447 -14.65 20.50 -22.26
N PRO A 448 -15.41 21.32 -21.50
CA PRO A 448 -16.35 22.26 -22.07
C PRO A 448 -15.61 23.25 -22.98
N CYS A 449 -15.78 23.14 -24.28
CA CYS A 449 -15.21 24.10 -25.23
C CYS A 449 -16.29 25.08 -25.75
N ALA A 450 -15.89 26.32 -26.04
CA ALA A 450 -16.80 27.36 -26.51
C ALA A 450 -17.26 27.13 -27.98
N GLN A 451 -16.58 26.26 -28.75
CA GLN A 451 -16.88 26.04 -30.15
C GLN A 451 -18.08 25.12 -30.34
N VAL A 452 -18.90 25.43 -31.34
CA VAL A 452 -20.00 24.58 -31.81
C VAL A 452 -19.38 23.37 -32.52
N ARG A 453 -19.58 22.18 -31.95
CA ARG A 453 -19.19 20.92 -32.59
C ARG A 453 -20.44 20.30 -33.22
N ALA A 454 -20.52 20.37 -34.52
CA ALA A 454 -21.58 19.74 -35.30
C ALA A 454 -20.95 18.90 -36.43
N THR A 455 -21.49 17.72 -36.62
CA THR A 455 -21.04 16.77 -37.64
C THR A 455 -22.07 16.75 -38.75
N ARG A 456 -21.62 16.95 -40.00
CA ARG A 456 -22.44 16.79 -41.18
C ARG A 456 -22.36 15.35 -41.69
N CYS A 457 -23.50 14.69 -41.81
CA CYS A 457 -23.58 13.31 -42.29
C CYS A 457 -24.84 13.08 -43.12
N GLU A 458 -24.84 12.01 -43.88
CA GLU A 458 -26.04 11.49 -44.51
C GLU A 458 -26.74 10.53 -43.57
N ALA A 459 -27.99 10.80 -43.21
CA ALA A 459 -28.72 10.05 -42.19
C ALA A 459 -30.18 9.86 -42.61
N THR A 460 -30.81 8.82 -42.05
CA THR A 460 -32.25 8.64 -42.15
C THR A 460 -32.92 9.15 -40.89
N VAL A 461 -33.89 10.01 -41.05
CA VAL A 461 -34.66 10.65 -40.00
C VAL A 461 -36.06 10.07 -39.99
N LEU A 462 -36.51 9.67 -38.79
CA LEU A 462 -37.90 9.25 -38.55
C LEU A 462 -38.53 10.23 -37.56
N HIS A 463 -39.65 10.79 -37.93
CA HIS A 463 -40.49 11.60 -37.05
C HIS A 463 -41.81 10.86 -36.81
N ALA A 464 -42.11 10.60 -35.55
CA ALA A 464 -43.34 9.92 -35.11
C ALA A 464 -44.11 10.82 -34.15
N ASP A 465 -45.42 10.90 -34.27
CA ASP A 465 -46.28 11.77 -33.48
C ASP A 465 -47.64 11.13 -33.22
N LEU A 466 -48.20 11.37 -32.01
CA LEU A 466 -49.49 10.85 -31.61
C LEU A 466 -50.61 11.75 -32.19
N ARG A 467 -51.33 11.28 -33.19
CA ARG A 467 -52.47 12.01 -33.74
C ARG A 467 -53.62 12.11 -32.76
N ASN A 468 -54.30 13.25 -32.76
CA ASN A 468 -55.42 13.59 -31.87
C ASN A 468 -55.00 13.70 -30.37
N PHE A 469 -53.70 13.81 -30.06
CA PHE A 469 -53.23 13.85 -28.68
C PHE A 469 -53.73 15.11 -27.93
N SER A 470 -53.73 16.27 -28.57
CA SER A 470 -54.26 17.52 -27.98
C SER A 470 -55.76 17.39 -27.61
N ALA A 471 -56.56 16.75 -28.47
CA ALA A 471 -57.97 16.47 -28.18
C ALA A 471 -58.14 15.42 -27.07
N TYR A 472 -57.23 14.44 -27.00
CA TYR A 472 -57.20 13.45 -25.95
C TYR A 472 -56.87 14.07 -24.58
N CYS A 473 -55.97 15.04 -24.48
CA CYS A 473 -55.60 15.74 -23.26
C CYS A 473 -56.75 16.64 -22.74
N SER A 474 -57.64 17.09 -23.60
CA SER A 474 -58.73 17.99 -23.23
C SER A 474 -59.71 17.31 -22.29
N GLY A 475 -59.80 17.80 -21.05
CA GLY A 475 -60.71 17.28 -20.00
C GLY A 475 -60.20 16.04 -19.28
N ARG A 476 -58.93 15.63 -19.39
CA ARG A 476 -58.31 14.51 -18.67
C ARG A 476 -57.31 14.98 -17.62
N PRO A 477 -57.11 14.21 -16.53
CA PRO A 477 -56.07 14.48 -15.58
C PRO A 477 -54.64 14.44 -16.23
N PRO A 478 -53.73 15.36 -15.90
CA PRO A 478 -52.36 15.37 -16.44
C PRO A 478 -51.60 14.06 -16.23
N GLU A 479 -51.91 13.34 -15.16
CA GLU A 479 -51.25 12.07 -14.78
C GLU A 479 -51.57 10.96 -15.78
N GLU A 480 -52.83 10.88 -16.29
CA GLU A 480 -53.23 9.91 -17.30
C GLU A 480 -52.54 10.21 -18.64
N THR A 481 -52.46 11.48 -19.02
CA THR A 481 -51.74 11.96 -20.20
C THR A 481 -50.24 11.62 -20.13
N ALA A 482 -49.63 11.88 -18.99
CA ALA A 482 -48.24 11.56 -18.76
C ALA A 482 -47.95 10.05 -18.80
N MET A 483 -48.88 9.22 -18.36
CA MET A 483 -48.76 7.75 -18.42
C MET A 483 -48.78 7.24 -19.86
N VAL A 484 -49.64 7.79 -20.72
CA VAL A 484 -49.70 7.45 -22.13
C VAL A 484 -48.41 7.83 -22.85
N LEU A 485 -47.90 9.04 -22.60
CA LEU A 485 -46.62 9.48 -23.14
C LEU A 485 -45.46 8.62 -22.68
N HIS A 486 -45.40 8.29 -21.37
CA HIS A 486 -44.36 7.44 -20.82
C HIS A 486 -44.35 6.06 -21.49
N LEU A 487 -45.51 5.45 -21.66
CA LEU A 487 -45.66 4.15 -22.34
C LEU A 487 -45.23 4.24 -23.81
N PHE A 488 -45.68 5.27 -24.53
CA PHE A 488 -45.31 5.51 -25.90
C PHE A 488 -43.82 5.70 -26.08
N PHE A 489 -43.19 6.63 -25.34
CA PHE A 489 -41.76 6.91 -25.46
C PHE A 489 -40.89 5.72 -25.03
N THR A 490 -41.28 5.00 -23.97
CA THR A 490 -40.53 3.80 -23.51
C THR A 490 -40.56 2.71 -24.60
N THR A 491 -41.74 2.48 -25.23
CA THR A 491 -41.87 1.45 -26.24
C THR A 491 -41.17 1.87 -27.53
N ALA A 492 -41.34 3.14 -27.96
CA ALA A 492 -40.74 3.68 -29.16
C ALA A 492 -39.20 3.71 -29.06
N SER A 493 -38.62 4.15 -27.94
CA SER A 493 -37.18 4.16 -27.77
C SER A 493 -36.59 2.76 -27.89
N ARG A 494 -37.20 1.76 -27.25
CA ARG A 494 -36.74 0.37 -27.33
C ARG A 494 -36.76 -0.17 -28.77
N ILE A 495 -37.77 0.17 -29.57
CA ILE A 495 -37.89 -0.27 -30.97
C ILE A 495 -36.82 0.42 -31.82
N VAL A 496 -36.69 1.74 -31.70
CA VAL A 496 -35.65 2.52 -32.40
C VAL A 496 -34.25 1.97 -32.15
N GLU A 497 -33.91 1.73 -30.87
CA GLU A 497 -32.62 1.19 -30.45
C GLU A 497 -32.39 -0.24 -30.99
N ALA A 498 -33.42 -1.10 -30.92
CA ALA A 498 -33.35 -2.48 -31.45
C ALA A 498 -33.02 -2.51 -32.96
N HIS A 499 -33.47 -1.50 -33.73
CA HIS A 499 -33.15 -1.35 -35.16
C HIS A 499 -31.89 -0.50 -35.42
N GLY A 500 -31.12 -0.16 -34.39
CA GLY A 500 -29.84 0.56 -34.47
C GLY A 500 -30.00 2.08 -34.74
N GLY A 501 -31.16 2.64 -34.43
CA GLY A 501 -31.43 4.07 -34.45
C GLY A 501 -31.10 4.70 -33.07
N VAL A 502 -31.01 6.01 -33.05
CA VAL A 502 -30.81 6.83 -31.85
C VAL A 502 -32.00 7.79 -31.73
N VAL A 503 -32.65 7.78 -30.55
CA VAL A 503 -33.67 8.80 -30.26
C VAL A 503 -32.95 10.09 -29.88
N GLU A 504 -33.11 11.09 -30.73
CA GLU A 504 -32.42 12.38 -30.60
C GLU A 504 -33.25 13.41 -29.82
N GLN A 505 -34.57 13.39 -29.99
CA GLN A 505 -35.47 14.33 -29.31
C GLN A 505 -36.83 13.70 -29.01
N MET A 506 -37.42 14.11 -27.89
CA MET A 506 -38.79 13.88 -27.51
C MET A 506 -39.40 15.23 -27.17
N VAL A 507 -40.36 15.70 -27.92
CA VAL A 507 -40.95 17.04 -27.75
C VAL A 507 -42.48 16.94 -27.79
N GLY A 508 -43.13 17.24 -26.68
CA GLY A 508 -44.60 17.10 -26.60
C GLY A 508 -44.97 15.62 -26.69
N ASP A 509 -45.70 15.27 -27.74
CA ASP A 509 -46.16 13.93 -28.12
C ASP A 509 -45.40 13.35 -29.31
N SER A 510 -44.32 14.05 -29.76
CA SER A 510 -43.52 13.62 -30.89
C SER A 510 -42.16 13.07 -30.51
N LEU A 511 -41.66 12.15 -31.34
CA LEU A 511 -40.33 11.53 -31.21
C LEU A 511 -39.57 11.70 -32.51
N LEU A 512 -38.32 12.17 -32.43
CA LEU A 512 -37.37 12.24 -33.52
C LEU A 512 -36.27 11.20 -33.32
N ALA A 513 -36.13 10.29 -34.24
CA ALA A 513 -35.08 9.29 -34.27
C ALA A 513 -34.22 9.37 -35.54
N VAL A 514 -32.95 9.04 -35.42
CA VAL A 514 -31.97 9.14 -36.49
C VAL A 514 -31.12 7.87 -36.58
N TRP A 515 -30.91 7.39 -37.80
CA TRP A 515 -29.98 6.31 -38.14
C TRP A 515 -28.81 6.89 -38.95
N ASN A 516 -27.61 6.39 -38.69
CA ASN A 516 -26.35 6.86 -39.29
C ASN A 516 -26.00 8.31 -38.94
N GLY A 517 -26.49 8.79 -37.81
CA GLY A 517 -26.21 10.13 -37.28
C GLY A 517 -25.08 10.12 -36.25
N SER A 518 -25.44 10.01 -35.00
CA SER A 518 -24.50 9.96 -33.86
C SER A 518 -23.69 8.66 -33.78
N ALA A 519 -24.16 7.59 -34.42
CA ALA A 519 -23.45 6.31 -34.57
C ALA A 519 -23.56 5.81 -36.03
N PRO A 520 -22.48 5.23 -36.59
CA PRO A 520 -22.53 4.66 -37.95
C PRO A 520 -23.53 3.50 -38.03
N CYS A 521 -24.38 3.50 -39.06
CA CYS A 521 -25.41 2.49 -39.27
C CYS A 521 -25.50 2.10 -40.75
N ALA A 522 -24.95 0.96 -41.13
CA ALA A 522 -25.07 0.44 -42.47
C ALA A 522 -26.53 0.05 -42.80
N GLY A 523 -27.02 0.42 -44.00
CA GLY A 523 -28.40 0.15 -44.38
C GLY A 523 -29.43 0.94 -43.58
N HIS A 524 -29.08 2.15 -43.14
CA HIS A 524 -29.88 2.99 -42.27
C HIS A 524 -31.31 3.26 -42.80
N GLY A 525 -31.50 3.38 -44.11
CA GLY A 525 -32.84 3.58 -44.69
C GLY A 525 -33.77 2.38 -44.46
N ALA A 526 -33.32 1.17 -44.78
CA ALA A 526 -34.10 -0.05 -44.57
C ALA A 526 -34.40 -0.31 -43.10
N ARG A 527 -33.41 -0.11 -42.21
CA ARG A 527 -33.58 -0.27 -40.75
C ARG A 527 -34.59 0.74 -40.17
N ALA A 528 -34.57 1.97 -40.67
CA ALA A 528 -35.53 2.98 -40.26
C ALA A 528 -36.96 2.63 -40.69
N LEU A 529 -37.12 2.00 -41.90
CA LEU A 529 -38.42 1.49 -42.37
C LEU A 529 -38.91 0.35 -41.50
N ASP A 530 -38.06 -0.62 -41.20
CA ASP A 530 -38.39 -1.74 -40.29
C ASP A 530 -38.81 -1.24 -38.91
N ALA A 531 -38.09 -0.22 -38.38
CA ALA A 531 -38.46 0.43 -37.14
C ALA A 531 -39.82 1.15 -37.24
N ALA A 532 -40.09 1.86 -38.35
CA ALA A 532 -41.35 2.55 -38.53
C ALA A 532 -42.56 1.58 -38.57
N GLU A 533 -42.44 0.47 -39.28
CA GLU A 533 -43.46 -0.58 -39.29
C GLU A 533 -43.67 -1.23 -37.92
N GLU A 534 -42.58 -1.54 -37.24
CA GLU A 534 -42.66 -2.13 -35.89
C GLU A 534 -43.25 -1.13 -34.88
N LEU A 535 -42.85 0.14 -34.91
CA LEU A 535 -43.42 1.21 -34.12
C LEU A 535 -44.93 1.29 -34.28
N TRP A 536 -45.41 1.36 -35.52
CA TRP A 536 -46.85 1.43 -35.79
C TRP A 536 -47.55 0.17 -35.29
N ARG A 537 -47.01 -1.01 -35.59
CA ARG A 537 -47.59 -2.31 -35.25
C ARG A 537 -47.70 -2.52 -33.73
N VAL A 538 -46.68 -2.08 -32.94
CA VAL A 538 -46.59 -2.32 -31.49
C VAL A 538 -47.27 -1.20 -30.71
N CYS A 539 -47.03 0.07 -31.06
CA CYS A 539 -47.56 1.20 -30.31
C CYS A 539 -49.07 1.43 -30.54
N THR A 540 -49.55 1.34 -31.79
CA THR A 540 -50.97 1.62 -32.09
C THR A 540 -51.96 0.77 -31.28
N PRO A 541 -51.78 -0.55 -31.05
CA PRO A 541 -52.69 -1.34 -30.21
C PRO A 541 -52.64 -0.98 -28.74
N GLN A 542 -51.56 -0.36 -28.28
CA GLN A 542 -51.37 0.02 -26.86
C GLN A 542 -51.98 1.39 -26.55
N LEU A 543 -52.28 2.20 -27.59
CA LEU A 543 -52.89 3.50 -27.37
C LEU A 543 -54.36 3.36 -26.87
N PRO A 544 -54.82 4.23 -25.97
CA PRO A 544 -56.20 4.22 -25.49
C PRO A 544 -57.19 4.36 -26.63
N ARG A 545 -58.12 3.38 -26.76
CA ARG A 545 -59.16 3.33 -27.79
C ARG A 545 -60.47 3.99 -27.39
N ILE A 546 -60.46 4.93 -26.47
CA ILE A 546 -61.66 5.60 -26.00
C ILE A 546 -62.11 6.61 -27.05
N ALA A 547 -62.96 6.19 -27.96
CA ALA A 547 -63.66 7.07 -28.87
C ALA A 547 -64.99 7.51 -28.26
N SER A 548 -65.15 8.81 -28.02
CA SER A 548 -66.46 9.40 -27.80
C SER A 548 -66.91 10.03 -29.12
N ARG A 549 -68.23 10.34 -29.26
CA ARG A 549 -68.77 10.99 -30.48
C ARG A 549 -68.05 12.30 -30.87
N HIS A 550 -67.26 12.87 -29.93
CA HIS A 550 -66.58 14.17 -30.11
C HIS A 550 -65.05 14.12 -30.04
N VAL A 551 -64.41 12.97 -29.69
CA VAL A 551 -62.98 12.84 -29.61
C VAL A 551 -62.51 11.63 -30.42
N PRO A 552 -61.82 11.82 -31.54
CA PRO A 552 -61.28 10.72 -32.31
C PRO A 552 -60.26 9.92 -31.52
N PRO A 553 -60.12 8.61 -31.82
CA PRO A 553 -59.12 7.78 -31.12
C PRO A 553 -57.70 8.27 -31.41
N LEU A 554 -56.82 8.02 -30.42
CA LEU A 554 -55.38 8.23 -30.63
C LEU A 554 -54.91 7.28 -31.74
N ASP A 555 -54.03 7.80 -32.59
CA ASP A 555 -53.40 7.05 -33.67
C ASP A 555 -51.94 7.52 -33.80
N LEU A 556 -51.09 6.78 -34.52
CA LEU A 556 -49.69 7.11 -34.72
C LEU A 556 -49.43 7.48 -36.19
N GLY A 557 -48.86 8.66 -36.40
CA GLY A 557 -48.36 9.11 -37.72
C GLY A 557 -46.83 9.07 -37.74
N ILE A 558 -46.26 8.52 -38.83
CA ILE A 558 -44.80 8.38 -38.97
C ILE A 558 -44.38 8.91 -40.35
N GLY A 559 -43.39 9.80 -40.35
CA GLY A 559 -42.71 10.29 -41.54
C GLY A 559 -41.22 9.92 -41.54
N VAL A 560 -40.73 9.39 -42.68
CA VAL A 560 -39.30 8.97 -42.77
C VAL A 560 -38.66 9.57 -44.01
N GLU A 561 -37.49 10.17 -43.86
CA GLU A 561 -36.70 10.71 -44.99
C GLU A 561 -35.20 10.51 -44.79
N THR A 562 -34.48 10.34 -45.89
CA THR A 562 -33.01 10.23 -45.89
C THR A 562 -32.41 11.47 -46.55
N GLY A 563 -31.37 12.01 -45.95
CA GLY A 563 -30.63 13.14 -46.51
C GLY A 563 -29.53 13.67 -45.61
N THR A 564 -28.92 14.77 -46.06
CA THR A 564 -27.86 15.41 -45.29
C THR A 564 -28.43 16.11 -44.07
N VAL A 565 -27.88 15.80 -42.89
CA VAL A 565 -28.18 16.44 -41.60
C VAL A 565 -26.93 16.96 -40.93
N LEU A 566 -27.11 17.94 -40.04
CA LEU A 566 -26.10 18.48 -39.15
C LEU A 566 -26.50 18.14 -37.73
N ILE A 567 -25.72 17.31 -37.06
CA ILE A 567 -25.97 16.84 -35.70
C ILE A 567 -24.95 17.44 -34.73
N GLY A 568 -25.39 18.05 -33.65
CA GLY A 568 -24.47 18.67 -32.70
C GLY A 568 -25.17 19.43 -31.58
N SER A 569 -24.34 20.09 -30.75
CA SER A 569 -24.82 20.92 -29.64
C SER A 569 -24.78 22.39 -30.05
N PHE A 570 -25.93 23.04 -30.02
CA PHE A 570 -26.13 24.43 -30.44
C PHE A 570 -26.56 25.29 -29.26
N GLY A 571 -26.28 26.58 -29.31
CA GLY A 571 -26.65 27.56 -28.29
C GLY A 571 -25.46 28.07 -27.46
N PRO A 572 -25.71 28.99 -26.51
CA PRO A 572 -24.66 29.59 -25.67
C PRO A 572 -24.03 28.56 -24.76
N ALA A 573 -22.78 28.80 -24.33
CA ALA A 573 -22.03 27.88 -23.49
C ALA A 573 -22.75 27.48 -22.18
N ALA A 574 -23.56 28.37 -21.63
CA ALA A 574 -24.34 28.13 -20.40
C ALA A 574 -25.62 27.29 -20.63
N ARG A 575 -26.13 27.19 -21.86
CA ARG A 575 -27.37 26.46 -22.20
C ARG A 575 -27.31 25.92 -23.60
N ARG A 576 -26.76 24.75 -23.79
CA ARG A 576 -26.69 24.05 -25.07
C ARG A 576 -27.82 23.04 -25.21
N THR A 577 -28.33 22.91 -26.40
CA THR A 577 -29.31 21.89 -26.79
C THR A 577 -28.69 21.01 -27.86
N HIS A 578 -28.72 19.71 -27.65
CA HIS A 578 -28.41 18.75 -28.72
C HIS A 578 -29.55 18.76 -29.73
N ALA A 579 -29.24 18.89 -31.02
CA ALA A 579 -30.24 18.96 -32.07
C ALA A 579 -29.71 18.39 -33.37
N VAL A 580 -30.67 17.93 -34.19
CA VAL A 580 -30.47 17.48 -35.55
C VAL A 580 -31.14 18.51 -36.47
N LEU A 581 -30.38 19.06 -37.38
CA LEU A 581 -30.83 20.11 -38.31
C LEU A 581 -30.61 19.64 -39.76
N GLY A 582 -31.55 19.93 -40.64
CA GLY A 582 -31.40 19.61 -42.04
C GLY A 582 -32.73 19.49 -42.77
N GLU A 583 -32.67 19.48 -44.10
CA GLU A 583 -33.86 19.34 -44.94
C GLU A 583 -34.60 18.02 -44.70
N ALA A 584 -33.85 16.92 -44.48
CA ALA A 584 -34.42 15.60 -44.18
C ALA A 584 -35.30 15.60 -42.92
N VAL A 585 -34.90 16.38 -41.87
CA VAL A 585 -35.71 16.54 -40.66
C VAL A 585 -37.04 17.24 -40.99
N THR A 586 -36.97 18.34 -41.75
CA THR A 586 -38.16 19.10 -42.17
C THR A 586 -39.09 18.23 -42.99
N VAL A 587 -38.56 17.49 -43.98
CA VAL A 587 -39.36 16.60 -44.84
C VAL A 587 -40.02 15.49 -44.02
N ALA A 588 -39.27 14.80 -43.16
CA ALA A 588 -39.81 13.75 -42.27
C ALA A 588 -40.96 14.27 -41.40
N THR A 589 -40.81 15.47 -40.82
CA THR A 589 -41.86 16.12 -40.02
C THR A 589 -43.10 16.46 -40.87
N ARG A 590 -42.91 16.95 -42.08
CA ARG A 590 -44.05 17.27 -43.00
C ARG A 590 -44.74 16.02 -43.52
N LEU A 591 -44.00 14.96 -43.82
CA LEU A 591 -44.56 13.66 -44.17
C LEU A 591 -45.41 13.11 -43.04
N GLN A 592 -44.94 13.21 -41.80
CA GLN A 592 -45.71 12.78 -40.62
C GLN A 592 -47.02 13.56 -40.51
N ALA A 593 -47.00 14.90 -40.69
CA ALA A 593 -48.22 15.72 -40.65
C ALA A 593 -49.22 15.30 -41.73
N LEU A 594 -48.78 14.97 -42.94
CA LEU A 594 -49.63 14.51 -44.03
C LEU A 594 -50.25 13.12 -43.83
N THR A 595 -49.78 12.33 -42.88
CA THR A 595 -50.31 10.98 -42.61
C THR A 595 -51.82 10.99 -42.29
N GLY A 596 -52.33 12.09 -41.70
CA GLY A 596 -53.74 12.28 -41.41
C GLY A 596 -54.58 12.54 -42.64
N GLU A 597 -54.07 13.39 -43.51
CA GLU A 597 -54.77 13.81 -44.71
C GLU A 597 -54.85 12.69 -45.78
N LEU A 598 -53.75 11.97 -45.95
CA LEU A 598 -53.64 10.87 -46.89
C LEU A 598 -54.13 9.52 -46.36
N ALA A 599 -54.58 9.45 -45.13
CA ALA A 599 -55.07 8.24 -44.48
C ALA A 599 -54.06 7.06 -44.48
N HIS A 600 -52.78 7.36 -44.56
CA HIS A 600 -51.69 6.39 -44.46
C HIS A 600 -50.85 6.67 -43.21
N PRO A 601 -50.64 5.71 -42.32
CA PRO A 601 -49.93 5.96 -41.04
C PRO A 601 -48.41 6.11 -41.20
N ILE A 602 -47.83 5.58 -42.27
CA ILE A 602 -46.40 5.69 -42.55
C ILE A 602 -46.21 6.29 -43.96
N LEU A 603 -45.62 7.47 -44.01
CA LEU A 603 -45.25 8.14 -45.25
C LEU A 603 -43.72 8.30 -45.33
N ILE A 604 -43.19 8.09 -46.52
CA ILE A 604 -41.76 8.16 -46.80
C ILE A 604 -41.45 9.01 -48.00
N GLY A 605 -40.27 9.63 -48.02
CA GLY A 605 -39.78 10.36 -49.16
C GLY A 605 -39.03 9.50 -50.18
N SER A 606 -38.66 10.11 -51.29
CA SER A 606 -38.07 9.42 -52.44
C SER A 606 -36.73 8.74 -52.14
N ALA A 607 -35.90 9.35 -51.29
CA ALA A 607 -34.60 8.78 -50.96
C ALA A 607 -34.74 7.47 -50.17
N VAL A 608 -35.70 7.42 -49.24
CA VAL A 608 -36.01 6.20 -48.47
C VAL A 608 -36.69 5.16 -49.36
N ALA A 609 -37.64 5.56 -50.21
CA ALA A 609 -38.31 4.65 -51.14
C ALA A 609 -37.33 3.95 -52.10
N GLY A 610 -36.23 4.62 -52.47
CA GLY A 610 -35.16 4.03 -53.27
C GLY A 610 -34.37 2.90 -52.57
N THR A 611 -34.40 2.80 -51.23
CA THR A 611 -33.74 1.73 -50.50
C THR A 611 -34.52 0.43 -50.47
N ASP A 612 -35.86 0.48 -50.62
CA ASP A 612 -36.75 -0.68 -50.69
C ASP A 612 -37.97 -0.38 -51.57
N PRO A 613 -37.79 -0.41 -52.89
CA PRO A 613 -38.85 -0.03 -53.84
C PRO A 613 -40.07 -0.96 -53.83
N GLU A 614 -39.90 -2.22 -53.40
CA GLU A 614 -41.01 -3.20 -53.40
C GLU A 614 -42.03 -2.89 -52.31
N ARG A 615 -41.61 -2.30 -51.18
CA ARG A 615 -42.52 -1.89 -50.10
C ARG A 615 -43.11 -0.49 -50.31
N ALA A 616 -42.52 0.35 -51.15
CA ALA A 616 -42.90 1.74 -51.33
C ALA A 616 -44.05 1.91 -52.38
N HIS A 617 -45.23 2.36 -51.93
CA HIS A 617 -46.36 2.63 -52.80
C HIS A 617 -46.42 4.12 -53.15
N ARG A 618 -46.21 4.50 -54.40
CA ARG A 618 -46.21 5.91 -54.82
C ARG A 618 -47.61 6.50 -54.73
N LEU A 619 -47.76 7.60 -53.98
CA LEU A 619 -49.00 8.33 -53.80
C LEU A 619 -49.12 9.50 -54.78
N GLY A 620 -48.04 10.15 -55.14
CA GLY A 620 -48.02 11.32 -56.05
C GLY A 620 -47.00 12.37 -55.63
N ASP A 621 -47.08 13.54 -56.27
CA ASP A 621 -46.20 14.67 -55.99
C ASP A 621 -46.94 15.72 -55.14
N PHE A 622 -46.46 16.04 -53.95
CA PHE A 622 -47.11 16.93 -52.98
C PHE A 622 -46.21 18.13 -52.69
N LEU A 623 -46.82 19.33 -52.67
CA LEU A 623 -46.14 20.52 -52.20
C LEU A 623 -46.18 20.54 -50.65
N LEU A 624 -45.08 20.14 -50.02
CA LEU A 624 -44.98 20.13 -48.57
C LEU A 624 -44.95 21.55 -47.98
N ALA A 625 -45.65 21.80 -46.91
CA ALA A 625 -45.74 23.13 -46.28
C ALA A 625 -44.38 23.74 -46.00
N GLY A 626 -44.08 24.94 -46.54
CA GLY A 626 -42.81 25.64 -46.41
C GLY A 626 -41.71 25.22 -47.38
N MET A 627 -42.01 24.33 -48.35
CA MET A 627 -41.09 23.95 -49.43
C MET A 627 -41.45 24.64 -50.73
N THR A 628 -40.45 24.91 -51.57
CA THR A 628 -40.61 25.64 -52.84
C THR A 628 -40.89 24.72 -54.04
N ALA A 629 -40.64 23.41 -53.89
CA ALA A 629 -40.82 22.43 -54.95
C ALA A 629 -41.65 21.23 -54.49
N PRO A 630 -42.49 20.62 -55.33
CA PRO A 630 -43.20 19.39 -55.01
C PRO A 630 -42.22 18.25 -54.70
N ARG A 631 -42.61 17.35 -53.76
CA ARG A 631 -41.85 16.14 -53.42
C ARG A 631 -42.71 14.91 -53.67
N THR A 632 -42.10 13.88 -54.23
CA THR A 632 -42.80 12.61 -54.41
C THR A 632 -42.92 11.90 -53.07
N VAL A 633 -44.15 11.56 -52.71
CA VAL A 633 -44.49 10.90 -51.45
C VAL A 633 -44.92 9.46 -51.76
N TYR A 634 -44.46 8.58 -50.90
CA TYR A 634 -44.78 7.14 -50.91
C TYR A 634 -45.39 6.74 -49.59
N ALA A 635 -46.27 5.73 -49.63
CA ALA A 635 -46.80 5.09 -48.41
C ALA A 635 -46.22 3.70 -48.23
N ILE A 636 -46.05 3.30 -46.97
CA ILE A 636 -45.82 1.91 -46.61
C ILE A 636 -47.17 1.29 -46.25
N PRO A 637 -47.63 0.25 -46.99
CA PRO A 637 -48.90 -0.42 -46.68
C PRO A 637 -48.80 -1.18 -45.36
N VAL A 638 -49.62 -0.83 -44.41
CA VAL A 638 -49.70 -1.54 -43.12
C VAL A 638 -50.93 -2.44 -43.10
N LYS A 639 -50.80 -3.65 -42.57
CA LYS A 639 -51.94 -4.58 -42.38
C LYS A 639 -52.63 -4.25 -41.08
N TYR A 640 -53.81 -3.64 -41.15
CA TYR A 640 -54.67 -3.46 -39.97
C TYR A 640 -55.13 -4.80 -39.45
N PRO A 641 -55.21 -5.01 -38.12
CA PRO A 641 -55.84 -6.20 -37.55
C PRO A 641 -57.25 -6.33 -38.05
N LYS A 642 -57.69 -7.55 -38.45
CA LYS A 642 -59.06 -7.82 -38.93
C LYS A 642 -60.08 -7.34 -37.90
N GLY A 643 -60.91 -6.34 -38.27
CA GLY A 643 -61.95 -5.74 -37.41
C GLY A 643 -61.93 -4.22 -37.30
N HIS A 644 -61.01 -3.54 -37.95
CA HIS A 644 -60.99 -2.06 -38.04
C HIS A 644 -61.71 -1.57 -39.28
N LEU A 645 -63.03 -1.40 -39.19
CA LEU A 645 -63.73 -0.49 -40.09
C LEU A 645 -63.56 0.92 -39.55
N ARG A 646 -62.83 1.76 -40.29
CA ARG A 646 -62.71 3.20 -40.03
C ARG A 646 -63.91 3.87 -40.69
N LEU A 647 -64.83 4.42 -39.86
CA LEU A 647 -65.87 5.31 -40.34
C LEU A 647 -65.20 6.61 -40.85
N VAL A 648 -65.10 6.81 -42.15
CA VAL A 648 -64.78 8.09 -42.75
C VAL A 648 -66.06 8.93 -42.69
N PHE A 649 -66.12 9.91 -41.79
CA PHE A 649 -67.19 10.89 -41.80
C PHE A 649 -66.99 11.82 -42.99
N ASP A 650 -67.90 11.77 -43.97
CA ASP A 650 -67.97 12.77 -45.00
C ASP A 650 -68.45 14.08 -44.38
N ALA A 651 -67.62 15.09 -44.32
CA ALA A 651 -67.92 16.41 -43.80
C ALA A 651 -68.88 17.23 -44.69
N GLU A 652 -69.23 16.71 -45.83
CA GLU A 652 -70.12 17.40 -46.80
C GLU A 652 -71.63 17.13 -46.64
N ALA A 653 -72.04 16.20 -45.76
CA ALA A 653 -73.46 15.83 -45.60
C ALA A 653 -74.26 16.72 -44.62
N GLU A 654 -73.65 17.64 -43.87
CA GLU A 654 -74.34 18.48 -42.88
C GLU A 654 -74.74 19.90 -43.36
N GLN A 655 -74.44 20.26 -44.59
CA GLN A 655 -74.85 21.57 -45.10
C GLN A 655 -76.16 21.57 -45.92
N GLN A 656 -76.90 20.45 -46.06
CA GLN A 656 -78.14 20.38 -46.80
C GLN A 656 -79.44 20.15 -46.00
N THR A 657 -79.45 20.23 -44.69
CA THR A 657 -80.66 20.08 -43.86
C THR A 657 -80.90 21.24 -42.90
N SER A 658 -80.58 22.47 -43.23
CA SER A 658 -81.08 23.68 -42.56
C SER A 658 -81.42 24.76 -43.66
N GLY A 659 -82.54 24.52 -44.27
CA GLY A 659 -83.27 25.51 -45.03
C GLY A 659 -84.64 25.69 -44.48
#